data_d0ea2339a19bb14da7b059f17956ce2d
#
_entry.id   d0ea2339a19bb14da7b059f17956ce2d
#
_cell.length_a   1.000
_cell.length_b   1.000
_cell.length_c   1.000
_cell.angle_alpha   90.00
_cell.angle_beta   90.00
_cell.angle_gamma   90.00
#
_symmetry.space_group_name_H-M   'P 1'
#
loop_
_entity.id
_entity.type
_entity.pdbx_description
1 polymer ?
#
loop_
_entity_poly.entity_id
_entity_poly.type
_entity_poly.pdbx_seq_one_letter_code
_entity_poly.pdbx_strand_id
1 'polypeptide(L)'
;MKKISLLLFLLLGSVFASAQPAQLPSSTILKNIEKLNVLGNVLYLAAHPDDENTRLIAYFSNEMLLGTAYLAATRGDGGQNLIGSELREGLGVIRTQELLTARRIDGGMQFFTRANDFGYSKTSDETLKIWNKDEVLSDMVWVIRNFRPDVIITRFPPDERAGHGHHASSAILAEDAFRLAGDKNAYPEQLKYVSVWSPVRLMLNSGRWWDTDIENQPNTIKIDVGTYNPSLGTSYTEMAAQSRSQHKSQGFGATPFRGEQFEYLKPVLGPSVKENLFEDIDITWNRIGYPDLSNEVTQIVNAYDPSDPSASVQGLLLFREKIIRLKDEFWKERKLKEIDELIVQCAGLFMDATSTKPLVVPGDSLHVNLEMVNRSALPIAVKSVVMDGKMQLSSELSLGFNKDENLKIGFKVPESKNYSGPYWLERKTTLGMYSVPEQLQRGKAQNEPVYSVDVLLNVIGTEINYSLPVEYKWTDRVKGESYRPLDIVPAVVSTFDDPVVIFANGHTKTIGLKILANKNIAHAVVHLKLPPKWKLVPENIELTNLKEGSAYTVEFSLTPPKDEHQEVQIGAIVVANGDEYTCSMQTIAYDHIPYQVLLPPAEAKAVNLNVNIGAKTVGYIMGAGDEVPKALEQMGLKVWMMNEADITPENLATLDVVVLGIRALNTNEWLKDKKETLLEYVQMGGTLVTQYNTTRGLDWNDFAPYALTFDGGSAANRVAEENAEVSILQKQSTVLNYPNVIGQEDFDEWVQERGLYFPSAWDAHYQAPLSMKDTGEEVHESSLLVAEYGKGHYVYTGLSFFRELPEGVPGAYRLFANIISLSNNPTSYVQKR
;
A
#
# COMPACT_ATOMS: atom_id res chain seq x y z
N MET A 1 -33.42 -45.47 5.91
CA MET A 1 -32.06 -44.96 5.86
C MET A 1 -32.12 -43.43 5.78
N LYS A 2 -31.99 -42.76 6.89
CA LYS A 2 -32.05 -41.31 7.00
C LYS A 2 -30.66 -40.71 6.76
N LYS A 3 -30.48 -39.86 5.75
CA LYS A 3 -29.30 -39.07 5.54
C LYS A 3 -29.32 -37.90 6.53
N ILE A 4 -28.38 -37.87 7.44
CA ILE A 4 -28.12 -36.76 8.34
C ILE A 4 -27.16 -35.85 7.56
N SER A 5 -27.65 -34.68 7.14
CA SER A 5 -26.81 -33.59 6.61
C SER A 5 -26.20 -32.86 7.80
N LEU A 6 -24.89 -32.97 7.92
CA LEU A 6 -24.09 -32.20 8.88
C LEU A 6 -23.90 -30.78 8.30
N LEU A 7 -24.62 -29.79 8.82
CA LEU A 7 -24.38 -28.38 8.55
C LEU A 7 -23.17 -27.95 9.40
N LEU A 8 -22.03 -27.75 8.74
CA LEU A 8 -20.86 -27.12 9.35
C LEU A 8 -21.13 -25.60 9.38
N PHE A 9 -21.42 -25.06 10.56
CA PHE A 9 -21.38 -23.61 10.79
C PHE A 9 -19.92 -23.15 10.84
N LEU A 10 -19.41 -22.65 9.73
CA LEU A 10 -18.20 -21.84 9.69
C LEU A 10 -18.52 -20.46 10.27
N LEU A 11 -18.21 -20.26 11.55
CA LEU A 11 -18.09 -18.94 12.15
C LEU A 11 -16.79 -18.29 11.61
N LEU A 12 -16.87 -17.69 10.44
CA LEU A 12 -15.90 -16.71 9.98
C LEU A 12 -16.14 -15.43 10.78
N GLY A 13 -15.31 -15.20 11.79
CA GLY A 13 -15.16 -13.89 12.41
C GLY A 13 -14.58 -12.94 11.36
N SER A 14 -15.45 -12.28 10.60
CA SER A 14 -15.07 -11.19 9.69
C SER A 14 -14.67 -9.98 10.55
N VAL A 15 -13.38 -9.69 10.60
CA VAL A 15 -12.87 -8.41 11.10
C VAL A 15 -13.23 -7.37 10.04
N PHE A 16 -14.29 -6.61 10.29
CA PHE A 16 -14.75 -5.57 9.37
C PHE A 16 -13.78 -4.40 9.42
N ALA A 17 -13.24 -4.04 8.26
CA ALA A 17 -12.57 -2.75 8.05
C ALA A 17 -13.65 -1.68 7.88
N SER A 18 -14.32 -1.30 8.98
CA SER A 18 -15.28 -0.21 8.97
C SER A 18 -14.72 0.95 9.82
N ALA A 19 -14.91 2.16 9.34
CA ALA A 19 -14.72 3.37 10.13
C ALA A 19 -15.91 3.64 11.08
N GLN A 20 -16.69 2.62 11.39
CA GLN A 20 -17.84 2.69 12.29
C GLN A 20 -17.43 3.22 13.66
N PRO A 21 -18.17 4.17 14.25
CA PRO A 21 -17.97 4.62 15.62
C PRO A 21 -18.05 3.42 16.58
N ALA A 22 -16.91 2.92 17.02
CA ALA A 22 -16.85 1.74 17.86
C ALA A 22 -17.01 2.11 19.34
N GLN A 23 -18.03 1.55 19.99
CA GLN A 23 -18.07 1.51 21.46
C GLN A 23 -17.08 0.47 21.97
N LEU A 24 -16.15 0.90 22.82
CA LEU A 24 -15.13 0.01 23.34
C LEU A 24 -15.71 -0.94 24.40
N PRO A 25 -15.25 -2.20 24.44
CA PRO A 25 -15.52 -3.09 25.55
C PRO A 25 -15.06 -2.48 26.89
N SER A 26 -15.79 -2.75 27.96
CA SER A 26 -15.49 -2.20 29.29
C SER A 26 -14.05 -2.49 29.76
N SER A 27 -13.50 -3.67 29.43
CA SER A 27 -12.10 -4.00 29.73
C SER A 27 -11.09 -3.14 28.98
N THR A 28 -11.39 -2.76 27.72
CA THR A 28 -10.55 -1.85 26.94
C THR A 28 -10.63 -0.43 27.48
N ILE A 29 -11.82 0.02 27.92
CA ILE A 29 -11.99 1.32 28.60
C ILE A 29 -11.11 1.37 29.86
N LEU A 30 -11.13 0.33 30.69
CA LEU A 30 -10.29 0.24 31.89
C LEU A 30 -8.80 0.37 31.54
N LYS A 31 -8.33 -0.36 30.52
CA LYS A 31 -6.94 -0.27 30.03
C LYS A 31 -6.58 1.14 29.56
N ASN A 32 -7.48 1.83 28.90
CA ASN A 32 -7.27 3.20 28.47
C ASN A 32 -7.25 4.19 29.67
N ILE A 33 -7.99 3.93 30.75
CA ILE A 33 -7.88 4.69 32.01
C ILE A 33 -6.49 4.43 32.64
N GLU A 34 -6.05 3.16 32.74
CA GLU A 34 -4.70 2.82 33.24
C GLU A 34 -3.59 3.53 32.42
N LYS A 35 -3.75 3.64 31.09
CA LYS A 35 -2.84 4.31 30.17
C LYS A 35 -2.66 5.81 30.49
N LEU A 36 -3.62 6.46 31.14
CA LEU A 36 -3.44 7.85 31.58
C LEU A 36 -2.24 8.02 32.51
N ASN A 37 -1.81 6.97 33.22
CA ASN A 37 -0.63 6.98 34.08
C ASN A 37 0.70 6.84 33.34
N VAL A 38 0.69 6.55 32.03
CA VAL A 38 1.91 6.29 31.27
C VAL A 38 2.23 7.48 30.38
N LEU A 39 3.41 8.07 30.61
CA LEU A 39 3.96 9.19 29.86
C LEU A 39 5.26 8.77 29.10
N GLY A 40 5.24 7.62 28.48
CA GLY A 40 6.36 7.07 27.71
C GLY A 40 5.98 6.78 26.27
N ASN A 41 6.94 6.91 25.34
CA ASN A 41 6.73 6.67 23.92
C ASN A 41 7.83 5.78 23.32
N VAL A 42 7.43 4.86 22.43
CA VAL A 42 8.33 4.01 21.63
C VAL A 42 8.03 4.22 20.15
N LEU A 43 9.07 4.45 19.35
CA LEU A 43 9.00 4.52 17.91
C LEU A 43 9.70 3.30 17.31
N TYR A 44 8.94 2.44 16.64
CA TYR A 44 9.51 1.40 15.79
C TYR A 44 9.76 1.96 14.40
N LEU A 45 10.90 1.67 13.77
CA LEU A 45 11.33 2.23 12.50
C LEU A 45 11.84 1.15 11.55
N ALA A 46 11.33 1.15 10.32
CA ALA A 46 11.81 0.29 9.24
C ALA A 46 11.53 0.92 7.86
N ALA A 47 11.76 0.15 6.79
CA ALA A 47 11.70 0.67 5.43
C ALA A 47 10.28 0.63 4.82
N HIS A 48 9.56 -0.48 4.95
CA HIS A 48 8.30 -0.71 4.23
C HIS A 48 7.12 -1.04 5.18
N PRO A 49 5.87 -0.88 4.73
CA PRO A 49 4.73 -1.55 5.35
C PRO A 49 4.98 -3.06 5.37
N ASP A 50 4.78 -3.75 6.52
CA ASP A 50 5.05 -5.16 6.80
C ASP A 50 6.43 -5.50 7.41
N ASP A 51 7.36 -4.57 7.45
CA ASP A 51 8.66 -4.75 8.15
C ASP A 51 8.52 -4.65 9.68
N GLU A 52 7.44 -4.06 10.16
CA GLU A 52 7.22 -3.86 11.59
C GLU A 52 7.09 -5.18 12.35
N ASN A 53 7.62 -5.19 13.58
CA ASN A 53 7.36 -6.27 14.51
C ASN A 53 6.02 -6.03 15.22
N THR A 54 4.95 -6.58 14.66
CA THR A 54 3.59 -6.44 15.20
C THR A 54 3.45 -6.96 16.63
N ARG A 55 4.29 -7.93 17.06
CA ARG A 55 4.30 -8.47 18.43
C ARG A 55 4.81 -7.44 19.43
N LEU A 56 5.92 -6.76 19.11
CA LEU A 56 6.44 -5.68 19.96
C LEU A 56 5.48 -4.50 20.03
N ILE A 57 4.88 -4.10 18.88
CA ILE A 57 3.90 -3.01 18.85
C ILE A 57 2.68 -3.35 19.72
N ALA A 58 2.13 -4.56 19.56
CA ALA A 58 1.00 -5.01 20.37
C ALA A 58 1.35 -5.05 21.88
N TYR A 59 2.53 -5.55 22.23
CA TYR A 59 3.01 -5.60 23.61
C TYR A 59 3.20 -4.21 24.22
N PHE A 60 3.91 -3.31 23.53
CA PHE A 60 4.14 -1.96 24.05
C PHE A 60 2.86 -1.14 24.18
N SER A 61 1.93 -1.30 23.22
CA SER A 61 0.66 -0.56 23.24
C SER A 61 -0.31 -1.06 24.30
N ASN A 62 -0.38 -2.38 24.54
CA ASN A 62 -1.47 -2.98 25.32
C ASN A 62 -1.03 -3.59 26.65
N GLU A 63 0.26 -3.99 26.81
CA GLU A 63 0.80 -4.42 28.11
C GLU A 63 1.45 -3.25 28.83
N MET A 64 2.41 -2.58 28.17
CA MET A 64 3.12 -1.46 28.78
C MET A 64 2.35 -0.15 28.69
N LEU A 65 1.24 -0.11 27.95
CA LEU A 65 0.36 1.05 27.74
C LEU A 65 1.10 2.31 27.21
N LEU A 66 2.23 2.11 26.55
CA LEU A 66 3.04 3.18 25.98
C LEU A 66 2.36 3.81 24.76
N GLY A 67 2.68 5.06 24.51
CA GLY A 67 2.51 5.60 23.17
C GLY A 67 3.44 4.87 22.21
N THR A 68 2.88 4.04 21.34
CA THR A 68 3.67 3.23 20.41
C THR A 68 3.38 3.68 18.99
N ALA A 69 4.41 3.85 18.17
CA ALA A 69 4.25 4.20 16.77
C ALA A 69 5.18 3.39 15.87
N TYR A 70 4.76 3.22 14.64
CA TYR A 70 5.59 2.74 13.55
C TYR A 70 5.87 3.85 12.55
N LEU A 71 7.13 4.04 12.18
CA LEU A 71 7.57 4.89 11.08
C LEU A 71 8.09 3.99 9.96
N ALA A 72 7.34 3.85 8.87
CA ALA A 72 7.81 3.27 7.63
C ALA A 72 8.47 4.35 6.78
N ALA A 73 9.65 4.09 6.23
CA ALA A 73 10.31 5.06 5.36
C ALA A 73 9.48 5.27 4.08
N THR A 74 8.95 4.20 3.49
CA THR A 74 8.14 4.22 2.26
C THR A 74 6.72 3.73 2.48
N ARG A 75 5.88 3.87 1.45
CA ARG A 75 4.52 3.31 1.41
C ARG A 75 4.45 1.94 0.73
N GLY A 76 5.60 1.42 0.26
CA GLY A 76 5.72 0.09 -0.34
C GLY A 76 5.22 0.01 -1.78
N ASP A 77 5.34 1.10 -2.52
CA ASP A 77 4.85 1.27 -3.90
C ASP A 77 5.57 0.35 -4.89
N GLY A 78 6.86 0.06 -4.64
CA GLY A 78 7.71 -0.78 -5.49
C GLY A 78 7.48 -2.28 -5.37
N GLY A 79 6.58 -2.70 -4.49
CA GLY A 79 6.24 -4.11 -4.28
C GLY A 79 5.41 -4.74 -5.39
N GLN A 80 4.98 -5.97 -5.14
CA GLN A 80 4.00 -6.70 -5.96
C GLN A 80 2.66 -6.76 -5.21
N ASN A 81 1.55 -6.83 -5.97
CA ASN A 81 0.22 -6.99 -5.42
C ASN A 81 -0.28 -8.43 -5.67
N LEU A 82 -0.49 -9.21 -4.60
CA LEU A 82 -0.97 -10.60 -4.72
C LEU A 82 -2.51 -10.70 -4.80
N ILE A 83 -3.23 -9.60 -4.57
CA ILE A 83 -4.70 -9.60 -4.51
C ILE A 83 -5.36 -8.77 -5.61
N GLY A 84 -4.57 -8.10 -6.45
CA GLY A 84 -5.07 -7.26 -7.53
C GLY A 84 -3.98 -6.85 -8.51
N SER A 85 -4.34 -5.96 -9.43
CA SER A 85 -3.44 -5.47 -10.49
C SER A 85 -2.83 -4.10 -10.18
N GLU A 86 -3.19 -3.47 -9.06
CA GLU A 86 -2.66 -2.17 -8.70
C GLU A 86 -1.16 -2.26 -8.41
N LEU A 87 -0.40 -1.41 -9.07
CA LEU A 87 1.05 -1.24 -8.91
C LEU A 87 1.35 0.22 -8.53
N ARG A 88 2.58 0.52 -8.16
CA ARG A 88 3.08 1.85 -7.84
C ARG A 88 2.19 2.59 -6.84
N GLU A 89 1.76 3.81 -7.15
CA GLU A 89 0.96 4.66 -6.27
C GLU A 89 -0.32 3.97 -5.79
N GLY A 90 -0.98 3.19 -6.64
CA GLY A 90 -2.17 2.41 -6.28
C GLY A 90 -1.86 1.37 -5.23
N LEU A 91 -0.76 0.64 -5.37
CA LEU A 91 -0.29 -0.32 -4.36
C LEU A 91 0.13 0.39 -3.07
N GLY A 92 0.82 1.53 -3.15
CA GLY A 92 1.19 2.34 -2.00
C GLY A 92 -0.02 2.78 -1.16
N VAL A 93 -1.14 3.12 -1.83
CA VAL A 93 -2.40 3.43 -1.15
C VAL A 93 -2.97 2.20 -0.46
N ILE A 94 -3.00 1.04 -1.12
CA ILE A 94 -3.46 -0.23 -0.52
C ILE A 94 -2.63 -0.55 0.72
N ARG A 95 -1.31 -0.60 0.61
CA ARG A 95 -0.40 -0.95 1.70
C ARG A 95 -0.45 0.06 2.86
N THR A 96 -0.67 1.34 2.56
CA THR A 96 -0.94 2.36 3.59
C THR A 96 -2.21 2.02 4.38
N GLN A 97 -3.30 1.64 3.73
CA GLN A 97 -4.56 1.30 4.40
C GLN A 97 -4.50 -0.05 5.13
N GLU A 98 -3.77 -1.02 4.58
CA GLU A 98 -3.47 -2.29 5.26
C GLU A 98 -2.72 -2.03 6.58
N LEU A 99 -1.71 -1.16 6.55
CA LEU A 99 -0.93 -0.79 7.73
C LEU A 99 -1.78 -0.04 8.77
N LEU A 100 -2.66 0.89 8.34
CA LEU A 100 -3.59 1.56 9.23
C LEU A 100 -4.60 0.58 9.86
N THR A 101 -5.02 -0.44 9.12
CA THR A 101 -5.88 -1.49 9.65
C THR A 101 -5.14 -2.36 10.67
N ALA A 102 -3.87 -2.68 10.41
CA ALA A 102 -2.99 -3.36 11.36
C ALA A 102 -2.84 -2.55 12.66
N ARG A 103 -2.62 -1.24 12.57
CA ARG A 103 -2.51 -0.33 13.74
C ARG A 103 -3.80 -0.26 14.57
N ARG A 104 -4.98 -0.34 13.93
CA ARG A 104 -6.26 -0.42 14.69
C ARG A 104 -6.36 -1.69 15.52
N ILE A 105 -5.71 -2.76 15.13
CA ILE A 105 -5.70 -4.04 15.84
C ILE A 105 -4.68 -4.03 16.99
N ASP A 106 -3.45 -3.59 16.72
CA ASP A 106 -2.35 -3.68 17.70
C ASP A 106 -2.19 -2.43 18.58
N GLY A 107 -2.97 -1.37 18.33
CA GLY A 107 -2.98 -0.15 19.12
C GLY A 107 -1.85 0.83 18.83
N GLY A 108 -1.02 0.59 17.81
CA GLY A 108 0.03 1.50 17.38
C GLY A 108 -0.49 2.68 16.55
N MET A 109 0.34 3.72 16.43
CA MET A 109 0.17 4.83 15.50
C MET A 109 1.04 4.63 14.26
N GLN A 110 0.72 5.28 13.13
CA GLN A 110 1.44 5.14 11.87
C GLN A 110 1.99 6.48 11.38
N PHE A 111 3.27 6.47 10.97
CA PHE A 111 3.95 7.58 10.28
C PHE A 111 4.64 7.10 9.01
N PHE A 112 4.87 8.01 8.06
CA PHE A 112 5.62 7.78 6.84
C PHE A 112 6.57 8.96 6.58
N THR A 113 7.66 8.69 5.84
CA THR A 113 8.44 9.76 5.22
C THR A 113 7.90 10.06 3.81
N ARG A 114 8.57 10.97 3.09
CA ARG A 114 8.30 11.22 1.67
C ARG A 114 9.06 10.29 0.72
N ALA A 115 9.81 9.33 1.23
CA ALA A 115 10.51 8.37 0.38
C ALA A 115 9.50 7.52 -0.40
N ASN A 116 9.75 7.36 -1.71
CA ASN A 116 9.02 6.44 -2.57
C ASN A 116 9.77 5.10 -2.62
N ASP A 117 9.06 4.01 -2.61
CA ASP A 117 9.62 2.68 -2.85
C ASP A 117 9.78 2.48 -4.36
N PHE A 118 11.00 2.57 -4.84
CA PHE A 118 11.35 2.40 -6.25
C PHE A 118 11.64 0.94 -6.64
N GLY A 119 11.34 0.01 -5.77
CA GLY A 119 11.62 -1.41 -5.96
C GLY A 119 12.87 -1.88 -5.21
N TYR A 120 13.45 -2.99 -5.65
CA TYR A 120 14.58 -3.58 -4.95
C TYR A 120 15.88 -2.81 -5.20
N SER A 121 16.57 -2.48 -4.13
CA SER A 121 17.93 -1.93 -4.15
C SER A 121 18.88 -2.86 -3.40
N LYS A 122 20.09 -3.07 -3.91
CA LYS A 122 21.09 -3.93 -3.27
C LYS A 122 21.88 -3.22 -2.18
N THR A 123 22.08 -1.91 -2.30
CA THR A 123 22.95 -1.15 -1.41
C THR A 123 22.26 0.08 -0.83
N SER A 124 22.71 0.48 0.38
CA SER A 124 22.28 1.74 0.98
C SER A 124 22.77 2.97 0.22
N ASP A 125 23.92 2.90 -0.44
CA ASP A 125 24.47 4.03 -1.23
C ASP A 125 23.56 4.36 -2.42
N GLU A 126 23.11 3.34 -3.14
CA GLU A 126 22.12 3.48 -4.21
C GLU A 126 20.81 4.10 -3.67
N THR A 127 20.26 3.50 -2.63
CA THR A 127 19.01 3.95 -2.02
C THR A 127 19.09 5.41 -1.56
N LEU A 128 20.12 5.79 -0.80
CA LEU A 128 20.25 7.14 -0.24
C LEU A 128 20.49 8.20 -1.32
N LYS A 129 21.04 7.80 -2.48
CA LYS A 129 21.19 8.69 -3.64
C LYS A 129 19.82 8.94 -4.30
N ILE A 130 19.01 7.89 -4.49
CA ILE A 130 17.69 7.99 -5.13
C ILE A 130 16.68 8.70 -4.22
N TRP A 131 16.69 8.38 -2.92
CA TRP A 131 15.76 8.93 -1.92
C TRP A 131 16.04 10.38 -1.52
N ASN A 132 17.03 11.05 -1.99
CA ASN A 132 17.43 12.33 -1.41
C ASN A 132 17.63 12.24 0.12
N LYS A 133 18.78 11.73 0.54
CA LYS A 133 19.10 11.43 1.95
C LYS A 133 18.66 12.52 2.93
N ASP A 134 18.92 13.79 2.62
CA ASP A 134 18.68 14.91 3.53
C ASP A 134 17.17 15.15 3.76
N GLU A 135 16.36 15.05 2.71
CA GLU A 135 14.92 15.23 2.84
C GLU A 135 14.23 14.10 3.63
N VAL A 136 14.65 12.84 3.42
CA VAL A 136 14.11 11.70 4.18
C VAL A 136 14.57 11.78 5.64
N LEU A 137 15.81 12.18 5.88
CA LEU A 137 16.34 12.43 7.23
C LEU A 137 15.57 13.55 7.93
N SER A 138 15.28 14.65 7.23
CA SER A 138 14.43 15.72 7.74
C SER A 138 13.05 15.22 8.19
N ASP A 139 12.43 14.32 7.41
CA ASP A 139 11.12 13.75 7.77
C ASP A 139 11.19 12.84 9.00
N MET A 140 12.25 12.04 9.13
CA MET A 140 12.45 11.23 10.33
C MET A 140 12.67 12.09 11.57
N VAL A 141 13.49 13.16 11.47
CA VAL A 141 13.68 14.13 12.54
C VAL A 141 12.36 14.82 12.92
N TRP A 142 11.56 15.18 11.92
CA TRP A 142 10.22 15.74 12.13
C TRP A 142 9.32 14.80 12.95
N VAL A 143 9.24 13.53 12.56
CA VAL A 143 8.44 12.53 13.28
C VAL A 143 8.94 12.34 14.71
N ILE A 144 10.25 12.28 14.94
CA ILE A 144 10.84 12.16 16.28
C ILE A 144 10.48 13.37 17.15
N ARG A 145 10.60 14.60 16.64
CA ARG A 145 10.26 15.83 17.35
C ARG A 145 8.76 15.94 17.67
N ASN A 146 7.91 15.50 16.74
CA ASN A 146 6.45 15.55 16.88
C ASN A 146 5.92 14.45 17.82
N PHE A 147 6.43 13.23 17.70
CA PHE A 147 5.97 12.08 18.49
C PHE A 147 6.66 11.97 19.86
N ARG A 148 7.88 12.47 19.98
CA ARG A 148 8.74 12.44 21.18
C ARG A 148 8.97 11.04 21.75
N PRO A 149 9.55 10.10 20.98
CA PRO A 149 9.87 8.78 21.49
C PRO A 149 11.01 8.86 22.54
N ASP A 150 10.87 8.11 23.62
CA ASP A 150 11.95 7.88 24.59
C ASP A 150 12.95 6.84 24.06
N VAL A 151 12.40 5.84 23.36
CA VAL A 151 13.17 4.75 22.74
C VAL A 151 12.77 4.65 21.27
N ILE A 152 13.80 4.50 20.42
CA ILE A 152 13.64 4.15 19.01
C ILE A 152 14.12 2.71 18.82
N ILE A 153 13.39 1.92 18.03
CA ILE A 153 13.76 0.54 17.72
C ILE A 153 13.82 0.38 16.20
N THR A 154 14.99 0.02 15.67
CA THR A 154 15.14 -0.32 14.26
C THR A 154 14.90 -1.80 14.00
N ARG A 155 14.31 -2.12 12.84
CA ARG A 155 14.10 -3.50 12.41
C ARG A 155 15.40 -4.12 11.88
N PHE A 156 16.21 -3.33 11.16
CA PHE A 156 17.33 -3.80 10.38
C PHE A 156 18.66 -3.23 10.91
N PRO A 157 19.78 -3.94 10.69
CA PRO A 157 21.12 -3.39 10.89
C PRO A 157 21.46 -2.39 9.75
N PRO A 158 22.43 -1.45 9.99
CA PRO A 158 22.82 -0.44 9.00
C PRO A 158 23.85 -0.97 7.98
N ASP A 159 23.79 -2.23 7.62
CA ASP A 159 24.77 -2.89 6.74
C ASP A 159 24.10 -3.96 5.85
N GLU A 160 24.91 -4.64 5.04
CA GLU A 160 24.47 -5.67 4.05
C GLU A 160 23.71 -6.85 4.66
N ARG A 161 23.82 -7.12 5.96
CA ARG A 161 22.98 -8.12 6.64
C ARG A 161 21.50 -7.79 6.60
N ALA A 162 21.14 -6.54 6.32
CA ALA A 162 19.76 -6.12 6.10
C ALA A 162 19.14 -6.72 4.84
N GLY A 163 19.95 -7.20 3.87
CA GLY A 163 19.52 -7.90 2.66
C GLY A 163 18.84 -7.04 1.59
N HIS A 164 18.68 -5.73 1.86
CA HIS A 164 18.04 -4.77 0.95
C HIS A 164 18.57 -3.36 1.25
N GLY A 165 18.83 -2.57 0.21
CA GLY A 165 19.34 -1.20 0.37
C GLY A 165 18.41 -0.30 1.18
N HIS A 166 17.07 -0.38 0.96
CA HIS A 166 16.08 0.36 1.74
C HIS A 166 16.14 0.00 3.23
N HIS A 167 16.28 -1.29 3.55
CA HIS A 167 16.38 -1.77 4.93
C HIS A 167 17.59 -1.17 5.63
N ALA A 168 18.79 -1.30 5.03
CA ALA A 168 20.03 -0.74 5.59
C ALA A 168 19.94 0.79 5.71
N SER A 169 19.40 1.47 4.68
CA SER A 169 19.20 2.92 4.66
C SER A 169 18.27 3.40 5.77
N SER A 170 17.18 2.67 6.06
CA SER A 170 16.28 3.02 7.15
C SER A 170 17.00 3.02 8.52
N ALA A 171 17.90 2.07 8.75
CA ALA A 171 18.68 2.00 9.97
C ALA A 171 19.75 3.10 10.04
N ILE A 172 20.47 3.37 8.94
CA ILE A 172 21.46 4.47 8.86
C ILE A 172 20.78 5.81 9.15
N LEU A 173 19.64 6.07 8.52
CA LEU A 173 18.89 7.30 8.72
C LEU A 173 18.32 7.40 10.14
N ALA A 174 17.92 6.28 10.76
CA ALA A 174 17.47 6.26 12.15
C ALA A 174 18.59 6.67 13.13
N GLU A 175 19.82 6.22 12.91
CA GLU A 175 20.98 6.64 13.71
C GLU A 175 21.28 8.13 13.55
N ASP A 176 21.25 8.64 12.31
CA ASP A 176 21.44 10.06 12.04
C ASP A 176 20.32 10.90 12.67
N ALA A 177 19.05 10.48 12.51
CA ALA A 177 17.88 11.17 13.06
C ALA A 177 17.87 11.17 14.59
N PHE A 178 18.30 10.08 15.24
CA PHE A 178 18.47 10.00 16.70
C PHE A 178 19.38 11.11 17.22
N ARG A 179 20.49 11.36 16.53
CA ARG A 179 21.47 12.41 16.92
C ARG A 179 20.95 13.82 16.61
N LEU A 180 20.29 14.00 15.46
CA LEU A 180 19.91 15.32 14.96
C LEU A 180 18.60 15.87 15.54
N ALA A 181 17.69 15.02 16.02
CA ALA A 181 16.40 15.47 16.51
C ALA A 181 16.51 16.39 17.75
N GLY A 182 17.57 16.21 18.55
CA GLY A 182 17.92 17.08 19.68
C GLY A 182 18.71 18.36 19.32
N ASP A 183 19.22 18.45 18.10
CA ASP A 183 20.00 19.62 17.67
C ASP A 183 19.08 20.71 17.08
N LYS A 184 19.06 21.88 17.71
CA LYS A 184 18.29 23.04 17.24
C LYS A 184 18.76 23.61 15.89
N ASN A 185 19.99 23.32 15.47
CA ASN A 185 20.54 23.79 14.20
C ASN A 185 20.18 22.87 13.03
N ALA A 186 19.79 21.62 13.31
CA ALA A 186 19.29 20.72 12.29
C ALA A 186 17.82 21.02 12.01
N TYR A 187 17.49 21.26 10.76
CA TYR A 187 16.10 21.54 10.29
C TYR A 187 15.36 22.58 11.13
N PRO A 188 15.92 23.81 11.25
CA PRO A 188 15.37 24.85 12.15
C PRO A 188 13.97 25.33 11.75
N GLU A 189 13.57 25.15 10.48
CA GLU A 189 12.23 25.46 9.99
C GLU A 189 11.13 24.64 10.70
N GLN A 190 11.43 23.43 11.16
CA GLN A 190 10.51 22.58 11.93
C GLN A 190 10.19 23.17 13.31
N LEU A 191 11.11 23.95 13.87
CA LEU A 191 10.98 24.54 15.22
C LEU A 191 9.90 25.64 15.30
N LYS A 192 9.29 26.02 14.18
CA LYS A 192 8.08 26.83 14.16
C LYS A 192 6.85 26.10 14.70
N TYR A 193 6.89 24.76 14.66
CA TYR A 193 5.76 23.90 14.99
C TYR A 193 6.02 22.98 16.18
N VAL A 194 7.26 22.52 16.35
CA VAL A 194 7.65 21.54 17.38
C VAL A 194 8.95 21.99 18.07
N SER A 195 9.20 21.48 19.28
CA SER A 195 10.47 21.65 19.96
C SER A 195 11.43 20.53 19.62
N VAL A 196 12.74 20.75 19.81
CA VAL A 196 13.73 19.67 19.74
C VAL A 196 13.39 18.55 20.74
N TRP A 197 13.75 17.35 20.38
CA TRP A 197 13.58 16.17 21.23
C TRP A 197 14.77 15.23 21.09
N SER A 198 15.31 14.77 22.20
CA SER A 198 16.42 13.81 22.22
C SER A 198 15.90 12.48 22.77
N PRO A 199 15.71 11.46 21.93
CA PRO A 199 15.45 10.10 22.41
C PRO A 199 16.59 9.63 23.31
N VAL A 200 16.29 8.78 24.28
CA VAL A 200 17.30 8.29 25.23
C VAL A 200 18.08 7.11 24.64
N ARG A 201 17.40 6.22 23.91
CA ARG A 201 18.00 4.99 23.36
C ARG A 201 17.57 4.72 21.95
N LEU A 202 18.53 4.15 21.18
CA LEU A 202 18.27 3.47 19.92
C LEU A 202 18.65 2.01 20.07
N MET A 203 17.72 1.11 19.77
CA MET A 203 17.86 -0.34 19.87
C MET A 203 17.68 -1.00 18.49
N LEU A 204 18.33 -2.13 18.27
CA LEU A 204 18.09 -3.02 17.12
C LEU A 204 17.22 -4.21 17.58
N ASN A 205 16.08 -4.42 16.93
CA ASN A 205 15.33 -5.66 17.09
C ASN A 205 16.03 -6.80 16.34
N SER A 206 16.77 -7.59 17.07
CA SER A 206 17.59 -8.70 16.57
C SER A 206 16.91 -10.05 16.81
N GLY A 207 17.53 -11.12 16.35
CA GLY A 207 17.03 -12.47 16.54
C GLY A 207 18.07 -13.54 16.17
N ARG A 208 17.75 -14.80 16.42
CA ARG A 208 18.65 -15.92 16.15
C ARG A 208 19.04 -16.07 14.67
N TRP A 209 18.28 -15.48 13.76
CA TRP A 209 18.60 -15.46 12.31
C TRP A 209 19.79 -14.57 11.95
N TRP A 210 20.16 -13.58 12.79
CA TRP A 210 21.35 -12.76 12.61
C TRP A 210 22.47 -13.10 13.61
N ASP A 211 22.08 -13.60 14.78
CA ASP A 211 22.99 -13.92 15.87
C ASP A 211 22.45 -15.14 16.64
N THR A 212 23.01 -16.31 16.38
CA THR A 212 22.54 -17.56 16.98
C THR A 212 22.71 -17.59 18.51
N ASP A 213 23.57 -16.76 19.06
CA ASP A 213 23.81 -16.62 20.50
C ASP A 213 23.25 -15.33 21.10
N ILE A 214 22.25 -14.74 20.45
CA ILE A 214 21.62 -13.46 20.84
C ILE A 214 21.18 -13.41 22.31
N GLU A 215 20.77 -14.55 22.87
CA GLU A 215 20.28 -14.67 24.24
C GLU A 215 21.36 -14.41 25.29
N ASN A 216 22.61 -14.71 24.96
CA ASN A 216 23.77 -14.56 25.85
C ASN A 216 24.58 -13.28 25.56
N GLN A 217 24.16 -12.49 24.56
CA GLN A 217 24.85 -11.23 24.27
C GLN A 217 24.68 -10.22 25.40
N PRO A 218 25.74 -9.52 25.80
CA PRO A 218 25.67 -8.54 26.88
C PRO A 218 24.74 -7.38 26.50
N ASN A 219 24.00 -6.90 27.51
CA ASN A 219 23.06 -5.77 27.37
C ASN A 219 21.91 -6.00 26.38
N THR A 220 21.64 -7.24 25.99
CA THR A 220 20.47 -7.59 25.19
C THR A 220 19.24 -7.68 26.09
N ILE A 221 18.20 -6.92 25.78
CA ILE A 221 16.92 -6.99 26.46
C ILE A 221 16.11 -8.12 25.83
N LYS A 222 15.61 -9.02 26.66
CA LYS A 222 14.73 -10.13 26.28
C LYS A 222 13.31 -9.81 26.76
N ILE A 223 12.34 -9.80 25.86
CA ILE A 223 10.93 -9.49 26.14
C ILE A 223 10.08 -10.68 25.74
N ASP A 224 9.30 -11.23 26.69
CA ASP A 224 8.29 -12.23 26.39
C ASP A 224 7.01 -11.54 25.87
N VAL A 225 6.82 -11.60 24.57
CA VAL A 225 5.63 -11.08 23.88
C VAL A 225 4.50 -12.12 23.74
N GLY A 226 4.72 -13.33 24.27
CA GLY A 226 3.74 -14.42 24.28
C GLY A 226 2.72 -14.35 25.39
N THR A 227 2.86 -13.41 26.31
CA THR A 227 2.02 -13.23 27.50
C THR A 227 0.55 -13.07 27.11
N TYR A 228 -0.33 -13.78 27.83
CA TYR A 228 -1.78 -13.68 27.70
C TYR A 228 -2.33 -12.57 28.59
N ASN A 229 -3.17 -11.70 28.04
CA ASN A 229 -3.85 -10.65 28.77
C ASN A 229 -5.30 -11.08 29.09
N PRO A 230 -5.63 -11.43 30.35
CA PRO A 230 -6.96 -11.89 30.71
C PRO A 230 -8.07 -10.83 30.50
N SER A 231 -7.73 -9.55 30.65
CA SER A 231 -8.69 -8.45 30.45
C SER A 231 -9.09 -8.28 28.99
N LEU A 232 -8.17 -8.55 28.07
CA LEU A 232 -8.42 -8.48 26.63
C LEU A 232 -8.87 -9.82 26.04
N GLY A 233 -8.68 -10.94 26.76
CA GLY A 233 -9.04 -12.27 26.32
C GLY A 233 -8.15 -12.80 25.19
N THR A 234 -6.94 -12.24 25.03
CA THR A 234 -6.01 -12.58 23.94
C THR A 234 -4.56 -12.41 24.39
N SER A 235 -3.62 -13.10 23.74
CA SER A 235 -2.18 -12.84 23.89
C SER A 235 -1.71 -11.80 22.87
N TYR A 236 -0.53 -11.19 23.12
CA TYR A 236 0.03 -10.21 22.18
C TYR A 236 0.48 -10.85 20.88
N THR A 237 0.84 -12.12 20.88
CA THR A 237 1.12 -12.89 19.65
C THR A 237 -0.13 -13.20 18.82
N GLU A 238 -1.28 -13.41 19.47
CA GLU A 238 -2.57 -13.57 18.77
C GLU A 238 -3.02 -12.24 18.14
N MET A 239 -2.92 -11.15 18.89
CA MET A 239 -3.19 -9.80 18.38
C MET A 239 -2.26 -9.44 17.21
N ALA A 240 -0.97 -9.73 17.35
CA ALA A 240 0.04 -9.50 16.32
C ALA A 240 -0.21 -10.31 15.03
N ALA A 241 -0.67 -11.56 15.16
CA ALA A 241 -1.01 -12.37 13.99
C ALA A 241 -2.23 -11.79 13.23
N GLN A 242 -3.23 -11.28 13.95
CA GLN A 242 -4.36 -10.57 13.32
C GLN A 242 -3.91 -9.29 12.63
N SER A 243 -3.05 -8.49 13.28
CA SER A 243 -2.45 -7.28 12.72
C SER A 243 -1.65 -7.58 11.45
N ARG A 244 -0.71 -8.51 11.50
CA ARG A 244 0.12 -8.90 10.35
C ARG A 244 -0.71 -9.45 9.18
N SER A 245 -1.81 -10.14 9.46
CA SER A 245 -2.70 -10.70 8.44
C SER A 245 -3.48 -9.64 7.67
N GLN A 246 -3.35 -8.35 8.02
CA GLN A 246 -3.94 -7.27 7.25
C GLN A 246 -3.09 -6.91 6.01
N HIS A 247 -1.82 -7.28 5.96
CA HIS A 247 -0.95 -7.10 4.79
C HIS A 247 -1.26 -8.14 3.70
N LYS A 248 -2.51 -8.14 3.21
CA LYS A 248 -3.02 -9.14 2.26
C LYS A 248 -2.40 -8.98 0.89
N SER A 249 -2.14 -7.75 0.46
CA SER A 249 -1.46 -7.49 -0.81
C SER A 249 -0.08 -8.14 -0.90
N GLN A 250 0.56 -8.41 0.26
CA GLN A 250 1.87 -9.04 0.37
C GLN A 250 1.79 -10.53 0.75
N GLY A 251 0.60 -11.07 1.01
CA GLY A 251 0.41 -12.49 1.34
C GLY A 251 0.88 -12.88 2.74
N PHE A 252 0.85 -11.96 3.71
CA PHE A 252 1.33 -12.19 5.07
C PHE A 252 0.27 -12.71 6.05
N GLY A 253 -0.60 -13.61 5.61
CA GLY A 253 -1.46 -14.34 6.54
C GLY A 253 -0.62 -15.08 7.60
N ALA A 254 -0.89 -14.82 8.89
CA ALA A 254 -0.09 -15.31 10.00
C ALA A 254 -0.91 -16.15 10.96
N THR A 255 -0.35 -17.31 11.36
CA THR A 255 -0.88 -18.14 12.44
C THR A 255 -0.27 -17.70 13.76
N PRO A 256 -1.07 -17.46 14.81
CA PRO A 256 -0.54 -17.02 16.11
C PRO A 256 0.23 -18.13 16.82
N PHE A 257 1.30 -17.74 17.48
CA PHE A 257 1.93 -18.54 18.50
C PHE A 257 1.18 -18.41 19.84
N ARG A 258 1.25 -19.43 20.66
CA ARG A 258 0.71 -19.46 22.03
C ARG A 258 1.77 -19.97 22.99
N GLY A 259 1.90 -19.31 24.14
CA GLY A 259 2.95 -19.57 25.12
C GLY A 259 4.11 -18.59 24.98
N GLU A 260 5.23 -18.88 25.63
CA GLU A 260 6.41 -18.00 25.65
C GLU A 260 6.94 -17.72 24.23
N GLN A 261 7.13 -16.45 23.92
CA GLN A 261 7.71 -15.98 22.67
C GLN A 261 8.58 -14.76 22.93
N PHE A 262 9.87 -14.90 22.67
CA PHE A 262 10.83 -13.86 23.00
C PHE A 262 11.25 -13.02 21.81
N GLU A 263 11.31 -11.71 22.05
CA GLU A 263 11.93 -10.71 21.19
C GLU A 263 13.21 -10.20 21.86
N TYR A 264 14.20 -9.85 21.05
CA TYR A 264 15.51 -9.44 21.52
C TYR A 264 15.86 -8.04 21.00
N LEU A 265 16.25 -7.16 21.91
CA LEU A 265 16.63 -5.78 21.60
C LEU A 265 18.08 -5.55 21.98
N LYS A 266 18.95 -5.25 20.99
CA LYS A 266 20.35 -4.90 21.18
C LYS A 266 20.55 -3.40 21.24
N PRO A 267 21.36 -2.84 22.15
CA PRO A 267 21.67 -1.41 22.18
C PRO A 267 22.49 -1.02 20.94
N VAL A 268 22.13 0.12 20.32
CA VAL A 268 22.88 0.75 19.22
C VAL A 268 23.45 2.09 19.68
N LEU A 269 22.62 2.97 20.23
CA LEU A 269 23.00 4.29 20.74
C LEU A 269 22.33 4.59 22.07
N GLY A 270 22.95 5.43 22.87
CA GLY A 270 22.47 5.81 24.19
C GLY A 270 23.01 4.92 25.33
N PRO A 271 22.55 5.15 26.58
CA PRO A 271 22.97 4.37 27.73
C PRO A 271 22.59 2.90 27.62
N SER A 272 23.50 2.01 28.01
CA SER A 272 23.24 0.57 28.10
C SER A 272 22.21 0.27 29.18
N VAL A 273 21.43 -0.76 28.97
CA VAL A 273 20.41 -1.27 29.89
C VAL A 273 20.70 -2.75 30.20
N LYS A 274 20.17 -3.23 31.34
CA LYS A 274 20.39 -4.63 31.73
C LYS A 274 19.12 -5.48 31.64
N GLU A 275 18.03 -4.97 32.16
CA GLU A 275 16.79 -5.77 32.32
C GLU A 275 15.56 -5.10 31.73
N ASN A 276 15.51 -3.75 31.72
CA ASN A 276 14.33 -3.00 31.32
C ASN A 276 14.68 -1.95 30.27
N LEU A 277 13.91 -1.94 29.17
CA LEU A 277 14.05 -0.98 28.08
C LEU A 277 13.95 0.48 28.55
N PHE A 278 13.17 0.76 29.62
CA PHE A 278 12.96 2.08 30.23
C PHE A 278 13.77 2.30 31.52
N GLU A 279 14.81 1.49 31.77
CA GLU A 279 15.73 1.74 32.88
C GLU A 279 16.25 3.19 32.79
N ASP A 280 16.20 3.92 33.93
CA ASP A 280 16.53 5.36 34.05
C ASP A 280 15.66 6.32 33.19
N ILE A 281 14.52 5.86 32.66
CA ILE A 281 13.52 6.70 32.02
C ILE A 281 12.24 6.71 32.85
N ASP A 282 11.92 7.85 33.44
CA ASP A 282 10.66 8.02 34.13
C ASP A 282 9.52 8.20 33.14
N ILE A 283 8.60 7.22 33.09
CA ILE A 283 7.43 7.24 32.24
C ILE A 283 6.13 7.54 33.01
N THR A 284 6.26 8.10 34.22
CA THR A 284 5.13 8.48 35.06
C THR A 284 4.91 10.00 35.07
N TRP A 285 3.90 10.46 35.76
CA TRP A 285 3.64 11.89 35.95
C TRP A 285 4.76 12.64 36.67
N ASN A 286 5.67 11.93 37.37
CA ASN A 286 6.83 12.54 38.01
C ASN A 286 7.79 13.17 36.99
N ARG A 287 7.88 12.60 35.74
CA ARG A 287 8.77 13.14 34.69
C ARG A 287 8.52 14.62 34.33
N ILE A 288 7.28 15.09 34.56
CA ILE A 288 6.88 16.49 34.32
C ILE A 288 6.56 17.25 35.61
N GLY A 289 6.89 16.69 36.78
CA GLY A 289 6.78 17.33 38.08
C GLY A 289 5.41 17.29 38.72
N TYR A 290 4.56 16.31 38.37
CA TYR A 290 3.21 16.15 38.91
C TYR A 290 2.95 14.74 39.49
N PRO A 291 3.78 14.22 40.41
CA PRO A 291 3.68 12.83 40.87
C PRO A 291 2.31 12.46 41.48
N ASP A 292 1.61 13.42 42.10
CA ASP A 292 0.30 13.19 42.73
C ASP A 292 -0.78 12.76 41.72
N LEU A 293 -0.64 13.12 40.44
CA LEU A 293 -1.61 12.73 39.41
C LEU A 293 -1.67 11.22 39.22
N SER A 294 -0.56 10.50 39.45
CA SER A 294 -0.57 9.02 39.42
C SER A 294 -1.53 8.40 40.41
N ASN A 295 -1.62 8.96 41.61
CA ASN A 295 -2.56 8.46 42.66
C ASN A 295 -4.02 8.70 42.25
N GLU A 296 -4.29 9.81 41.55
CA GLU A 296 -5.66 10.12 41.11
C GLU A 296 -6.13 9.17 40.01
N VAL A 297 -5.29 8.90 39.02
CA VAL A 297 -5.61 7.87 38.01
C VAL A 297 -5.82 6.51 38.67
N THR A 298 -4.96 6.15 39.64
CA THR A 298 -5.10 4.91 40.43
C THR A 298 -6.43 4.85 41.18
N GLN A 299 -6.91 5.96 41.73
CA GLN A 299 -8.21 6.03 42.34
C GLN A 299 -9.36 5.81 41.37
N ILE A 300 -9.28 6.38 40.16
CA ILE A 300 -10.28 6.17 39.11
C ILE A 300 -10.28 4.69 38.67
N VAL A 301 -9.13 4.08 38.48
CA VAL A 301 -8.96 2.66 38.14
C VAL A 301 -9.58 1.77 39.23
N ASN A 302 -9.27 2.02 40.49
CA ASN A 302 -9.79 1.22 41.61
C ASN A 302 -11.32 1.37 41.85
N ALA A 303 -11.89 2.50 41.44
CA ALA A 303 -13.32 2.77 41.51
C ALA A 303 -14.10 2.35 40.26
N TYR A 304 -13.40 1.85 39.22
CA TYR A 304 -14.02 1.47 37.96
C TYR A 304 -14.97 0.26 38.12
N ASP A 305 -16.21 0.44 37.68
CA ASP A 305 -17.19 -0.63 37.62
C ASP A 305 -17.37 -1.08 36.15
N PRO A 306 -16.96 -2.31 35.82
CA PRO A 306 -17.14 -2.84 34.45
C PRO A 306 -18.61 -2.94 34.01
N SER A 307 -19.56 -2.97 34.93
CA SER A 307 -20.99 -3.01 34.64
C SER A 307 -21.60 -1.62 34.47
N ASP A 308 -20.94 -0.58 35.01
CA ASP A 308 -21.32 0.82 34.88
C ASP A 308 -20.10 1.73 34.67
N PRO A 309 -19.49 1.74 33.51
CA PRO A 309 -18.36 2.63 33.20
C PRO A 309 -18.68 4.11 33.42
N SER A 310 -19.95 4.51 33.30
CA SER A 310 -20.38 5.90 33.44
C SER A 310 -20.15 6.47 34.86
N ALA A 311 -20.05 5.64 35.89
CA ALA A 311 -19.66 6.04 37.24
C ALA A 311 -18.26 6.68 37.30
N SER A 312 -17.36 6.39 36.34
CA SER A 312 -16.01 6.96 36.27
C SER A 312 -15.97 8.38 35.67
N VAL A 313 -17.04 8.83 35.01
CA VAL A 313 -17.06 10.11 34.30
C VAL A 313 -16.76 11.29 35.20
N GLN A 314 -17.36 11.32 36.41
CA GLN A 314 -17.11 12.39 37.38
C GLN A 314 -15.63 12.47 37.79
N GLY A 315 -14.97 11.33 38.01
CA GLY A 315 -13.55 11.24 38.33
C GLY A 315 -12.69 11.73 37.19
N LEU A 316 -13.02 11.35 35.96
CA LEU A 316 -12.31 11.77 34.73
C LEU A 316 -12.46 13.29 34.52
N LEU A 317 -13.63 13.87 34.74
CA LEU A 317 -13.84 15.33 34.65
C LEU A 317 -12.99 16.11 35.65
N LEU A 318 -12.93 15.65 36.92
CA LEU A 318 -12.07 16.27 37.93
C LEU A 318 -10.58 16.15 37.60
N PHE A 319 -10.18 15.01 37.05
CA PHE A 319 -8.82 14.80 36.60
C PHE A 319 -8.49 15.71 35.38
N ARG A 320 -9.42 15.83 34.43
CA ARG A 320 -9.32 16.73 33.29
C ARG A 320 -9.04 18.19 33.65
N GLU A 321 -9.72 18.71 34.70
CA GLU A 321 -9.49 20.08 35.18
C GLU A 321 -8.04 20.33 35.64
N LYS A 322 -7.36 19.27 36.14
CA LYS A 322 -5.95 19.35 36.51
C LYS A 322 -5.03 19.31 35.32
N ILE A 323 -5.37 18.48 34.33
CA ILE A 323 -4.59 18.36 33.08
C ILE A 323 -4.61 19.67 32.30
N ILE A 324 -5.72 20.41 32.26
CA ILE A 324 -5.80 21.74 31.64
C ILE A 324 -4.75 22.71 32.22
N ARG A 325 -4.36 22.54 33.47
CA ARG A 325 -3.42 23.42 34.20
C ARG A 325 -1.95 23.01 34.06
N LEU A 326 -1.65 21.90 33.33
CA LEU A 326 -0.28 21.48 33.07
C LEU A 326 0.49 22.55 32.33
N LYS A 327 1.79 22.65 32.64
CA LYS A 327 2.72 23.54 31.95
C LYS A 327 3.35 22.91 30.72
N ASP A 328 3.45 21.57 30.70
CA ASP A 328 3.94 20.84 29.55
C ASP A 328 2.83 20.72 28.52
N GLU A 329 2.89 21.53 27.45
CA GLU A 329 1.84 21.58 26.42
C GLU A 329 1.71 20.26 25.66
N PHE A 330 2.82 19.54 25.42
CA PHE A 330 2.77 18.27 24.70
C PHE A 330 1.95 17.21 25.45
N TRP A 331 2.26 17.02 26.74
CA TRP A 331 1.52 16.05 27.56
C TRP A 331 0.10 16.56 27.89
N LYS A 332 -0.07 17.85 28.04
CA LYS A 332 -1.41 18.44 28.22
C LYS A 332 -2.34 18.13 27.05
N GLU A 333 -1.95 18.49 25.83
CA GLU A 333 -2.77 18.27 24.62
C GLU A 333 -3.08 16.80 24.42
N ARG A 334 -2.08 15.95 24.56
CA ARG A 334 -2.22 14.50 24.38
C ARG A 334 -3.16 13.88 25.42
N LYS A 335 -2.94 14.19 26.71
CA LYS A 335 -3.76 13.63 27.79
C LYS A 335 -5.17 14.20 27.80
N LEU A 336 -5.38 15.45 27.42
CA LEU A 336 -6.73 15.99 27.24
C LEU A 336 -7.51 15.22 26.18
N LYS A 337 -6.90 14.95 25.04
CA LYS A 337 -7.54 14.16 23.97
C LYS A 337 -7.89 12.74 24.48
N GLU A 338 -6.97 12.08 25.15
CA GLU A 338 -7.20 10.74 25.73
C GLU A 338 -8.36 10.77 26.76
N ILE A 339 -8.43 11.80 27.62
CA ILE A 339 -9.48 11.93 28.64
C ILE A 339 -10.83 12.26 28.01
N ASP A 340 -10.89 13.15 27.04
CA ASP A 340 -12.13 13.55 26.36
C ASP A 340 -12.76 12.34 25.64
N GLU A 341 -11.92 11.53 24.97
CA GLU A 341 -12.35 10.26 24.38
C GLU A 341 -12.87 9.28 25.46
N LEU A 342 -12.15 9.12 26.57
CA LEU A 342 -12.57 8.25 27.67
C LEU A 342 -13.89 8.69 28.31
N ILE A 343 -14.14 9.99 28.43
CA ILE A 343 -15.41 10.50 28.96
C ILE A 343 -16.56 10.09 28.03
N VAL A 344 -16.41 10.22 26.72
CA VAL A 344 -17.40 9.83 25.73
C VAL A 344 -17.65 8.31 25.80
N GLN A 345 -16.57 7.50 25.87
CA GLN A 345 -16.65 6.03 25.95
C GLN A 345 -17.29 5.56 27.27
N CYS A 346 -16.89 6.12 28.42
CA CYS A 346 -17.47 5.79 29.71
C CYS A 346 -18.96 6.19 29.80
N ALA A 347 -19.31 7.35 29.20
CA ALA A 347 -20.71 7.78 29.16
C ALA A 347 -21.57 6.91 28.22
N GLY A 348 -20.97 6.02 27.45
CA GLY A 348 -21.68 5.25 26.44
C GLY A 348 -22.35 6.14 25.40
N LEU A 349 -21.80 7.33 25.16
CA LEU A 349 -22.34 8.29 24.20
C LEU A 349 -21.99 7.84 22.78
N PHE A 350 -23.02 7.48 22.02
CA PHE A 350 -22.89 7.18 20.60
C PHE A 350 -23.16 8.45 19.80
N MET A 351 -22.26 8.76 18.88
CA MET A 351 -22.43 9.86 17.92
C MET A 351 -21.90 9.45 16.56
N ASP A 352 -22.64 9.75 15.49
CA ASP A 352 -22.32 9.37 14.13
C ASP A 352 -22.76 10.47 13.15
N ALA A 353 -21.82 10.99 12.35
CA ALA A 353 -22.08 12.04 11.38
C ALA A 353 -22.04 11.47 9.93
N THR A 354 -23.21 11.23 9.36
CA THR A 354 -23.31 10.49 8.11
C THR A 354 -23.85 11.34 6.97
N SER A 355 -23.18 11.29 5.81
CA SER A 355 -23.64 11.92 4.58
C SER A 355 -24.65 11.03 3.85
N THR A 356 -25.52 11.66 3.04
CA THR A 356 -26.48 10.94 2.20
C THR A 356 -25.89 10.41 0.90
N LYS A 357 -24.67 10.84 0.55
CA LYS A 357 -23.96 10.47 -0.67
C LYS A 357 -22.47 10.20 -0.36
N PRO A 358 -21.84 9.22 -1.02
CA PRO A 358 -20.41 8.95 -0.86
C PRO A 358 -19.52 9.95 -1.59
N LEU A 359 -20.03 10.54 -2.67
CA LEU A 359 -19.31 11.47 -3.55
C LEU A 359 -20.08 12.77 -3.65
N VAL A 360 -19.41 13.90 -3.58
CA VAL A 360 -19.99 15.24 -3.69
C VAL A 360 -19.14 16.10 -4.60
N VAL A 361 -19.80 16.91 -5.44
CA VAL A 361 -19.13 17.83 -6.36
C VAL A 361 -19.07 19.23 -5.73
N PRO A 362 -17.98 20.02 -5.91
CA PRO A 362 -17.97 21.42 -5.52
C PRO A 362 -19.18 22.19 -6.09
N GLY A 363 -19.81 23.01 -5.25
CA GLY A 363 -21.04 23.74 -5.57
C GLY A 363 -22.34 23.00 -5.28
N ASP A 364 -22.32 21.69 -5.04
CA ASP A 364 -23.50 20.89 -4.70
C ASP A 364 -23.91 21.04 -3.23
N SER A 365 -25.12 20.62 -2.91
CA SER A 365 -25.59 20.53 -1.53
C SER A 365 -25.22 19.18 -0.92
N LEU A 366 -24.59 19.21 0.23
CA LEU A 366 -24.28 18.08 1.10
C LEU A 366 -25.32 18.03 2.22
N HIS A 367 -25.91 16.89 2.44
CA HIS A 367 -26.79 16.62 3.58
C HIS A 367 -26.11 15.63 4.53
N VAL A 368 -25.97 16.00 5.79
CA VAL A 368 -25.37 15.20 6.85
C VAL A 368 -26.42 14.97 7.94
N ASN A 369 -26.53 13.75 8.41
CA ASN A 369 -27.30 13.38 9.59
C ASN A 369 -26.33 13.17 10.76
N LEU A 370 -26.49 13.93 11.83
CA LEU A 370 -25.80 13.69 13.10
C LEU A 370 -26.77 12.94 14.02
N GLU A 371 -26.50 11.66 14.19
CA GLU A 371 -27.21 10.75 15.11
C GLU A 371 -26.51 10.75 16.46
N MET A 372 -27.25 10.88 17.57
CA MET A 372 -26.71 10.95 18.93
C MET A 372 -27.59 10.14 19.88
N VAL A 373 -26.95 9.26 20.68
CA VAL A 373 -27.65 8.46 21.69
C VAL A 373 -26.83 8.46 22.98
N ASN A 374 -27.39 9.03 24.03
CA ASN A 374 -26.84 8.91 25.37
C ASN A 374 -27.31 7.60 26.03
N ARG A 375 -26.40 6.64 26.21
CA ARG A 375 -26.70 5.30 26.76
C ARG A 375 -26.48 5.21 28.26
N SER A 376 -26.24 6.34 28.95
CA SER A 376 -26.10 6.42 30.41
C SER A 376 -27.19 7.32 31.04
N ALA A 377 -27.32 7.27 32.35
CA ALA A 377 -28.19 8.16 33.10
C ALA A 377 -27.58 9.56 33.33
N LEU A 378 -26.37 9.81 32.83
CA LEU A 378 -25.68 11.09 33.04
C LEU A 378 -26.41 12.24 32.31
N PRO A 379 -26.48 13.43 32.96
CA PRO A 379 -27.00 14.62 32.30
C PRO A 379 -25.99 15.09 31.23
N ILE A 380 -26.31 14.82 29.97
CA ILE A 380 -25.52 15.21 28.80
C ILE A 380 -26.39 16.10 27.92
N ALA A 381 -25.82 17.19 27.42
CA ALA A 381 -26.48 18.06 26.46
C ALA A 381 -25.48 18.48 25.35
N VAL A 382 -26.01 18.75 24.19
CA VAL A 382 -25.27 19.36 23.06
C VAL A 382 -25.52 20.87 23.11
N LYS A 383 -24.47 21.67 23.31
CA LYS A 383 -24.55 23.14 23.36
C LYS A 383 -24.52 23.75 21.97
N SER A 384 -23.64 23.24 21.12
CA SER A 384 -23.53 23.69 19.73
C SER A 384 -23.01 22.60 18.84
N VAL A 385 -23.37 22.69 17.57
CA VAL A 385 -22.84 21.86 16.49
C VAL A 385 -22.34 22.81 15.41
N VAL A 386 -21.08 22.60 14.99
CA VAL A 386 -20.42 23.41 13.97
C VAL A 386 -19.93 22.50 12.85
N MET A 387 -20.15 22.89 11.62
CA MET A 387 -19.61 22.25 10.42
C MET A 387 -19.09 23.31 9.46
N ASP A 388 -17.84 23.17 9.02
CA ASP A 388 -17.17 24.13 8.12
C ASP A 388 -17.25 25.59 8.65
N GLY A 389 -17.03 25.77 9.95
CA GLY A 389 -17.09 27.08 10.61
C GLY A 389 -18.51 27.68 10.76
N LYS A 390 -19.56 26.96 10.36
CA LYS A 390 -20.96 27.41 10.45
C LYS A 390 -21.71 26.68 11.56
N MET A 391 -22.38 27.46 12.42
CA MET A 391 -23.22 26.91 13.48
C MET A 391 -24.47 26.27 12.90
N GLN A 392 -24.73 25.03 13.27
CA GLN A 392 -25.87 24.22 12.84
C GLN A 392 -26.94 24.07 13.94
N LEU A 393 -26.54 24.20 15.20
CA LEU A 393 -27.41 24.16 16.37
C LEU A 393 -27.13 25.38 17.23
N SER A 394 -28.15 26.19 17.49
CA SER A 394 -28.03 27.45 18.25
C SER A 394 -28.72 27.43 19.63
N SER A 395 -29.35 26.30 19.98
CA SER A 395 -29.98 26.11 21.30
C SER A 395 -29.56 24.77 21.88
N GLU A 396 -29.37 24.72 23.21
CA GLU A 396 -28.97 23.50 23.90
C GLU A 396 -29.99 22.39 23.71
N LEU A 397 -29.48 21.19 23.35
CA LEU A 397 -30.27 19.96 23.18
C LEU A 397 -29.86 18.94 24.23
N SER A 398 -30.78 18.64 25.17
CA SER A 398 -30.57 17.60 26.18
C SER A 398 -30.72 16.21 25.57
N LEU A 399 -29.73 15.33 25.78
CA LEU A 399 -29.73 13.94 25.35
C LEU A 399 -30.32 13.04 26.43
N GLY A 400 -31.58 12.64 26.27
CA GLY A 400 -32.24 11.74 27.20
C GLY A 400 -31.68 10.32 27.18
N PHE A 401 -31.78 9.59 28.31
CA PHE A 401 -31.29 8.23 28.42
C PHE A 401 -31.90 7.33 27.33
N ASN A 402 -31.03 6.70 26.53
CA ASN A 402 -31.36 5.77 25.46
C ASN A 402 -32.41 6.29 24.46
N LYS A 403 -32.38 7.61 24.20
CA LYS A 403 -33.20 8.25 23.18
C LYS A 403 -32.33 8.62 21.98
N ASP A 404 -32.85 8.32 20.80
CA ASP A 404 -32.25 8.67 19.54
C ASP A 404 -32.58 10.13 19.20
N GLU A 405 -31.55 10.96 19.08
CA GLU A 405 -31.65 12.35 18.67
C GLU A 405 -30.93 12.54 17.32
N ASN A 406 -31.61 13.11 16.36
CA ASN A 406 -31.13 13.27 14.99
C ASN A 406 -31.14 14.74 14.58
N LEU A 407 -29.97 15.28 14.23
CA LEU A 407 -29.84 16.62 13.67
C LEU A 407 -29.49 16.53 12.19
N LYS A 408 -30.36 17.11 11.34
CA LYS A 408 -30.14 17.19 9.89
C LYS A 408 -29.43 18.49 9.55
N ILE A 409 -28.27 18.39 8.94
CA ILE A 409 -27.41 19.51 8.51
C ILE A 409 -27.47 19.60 7.00
N GLY A 410 -27.87 20.76 6.49
CA GLY A 410 -27.80 21.08 5.06
C GLY A 410 -26.65 22.05 4.80
N PHE A 411 -25.75 21.71 3.92
CA PHE A 411 -24.53 22.48 3.67
C PHE A 411 -24.26 22.57 2.16
N LYS A 412 -23.90 23.78 1.66
CA LYS A 412 -23.44 23.94 0.28
C LYS A 412 -21.93 23.82 0.23
N VAL A 413 -21.41 22.81 -0.46
CA VAL A 413 -19.97 22.63 -0.67
C VAL A 413 -19.42 23.83 -1.44
N PRO A 414 -18.37 24.51 -0.96
CA PRO A 414 -17.76 25.63 -1.70
C PRO A 414 -17.29 25.20 -3.08
N GLU A 415 -17.49 26.08 -4.08
CA GLU A 415 -16.99 25.83 -5.44
C GLU A 415 -15.45 25.74 -5.50
N SER A 416 -14.77 26.37 -4.55
CA SER A 416 -13.31 26.36 -4.40
C SER A 416 -12.80 25.16 -3.59
N LYS A 417 -13.67 24.20 -3.18
CA LYS A 417 -13.23 23.04 -2.41
C LYS A 417 -12.37 22.12 -3.28
N ASN A 418 -11.18 21.80 -2.78
CA ASN A 418 -10.28 20.87 -3.45
C ASN A 418 -10.89 19.47 -3.55
N TYR A 419 -10.54 18.75 -4.60
CA TYR A 419 -10.90 17.33 -4.75
C TYR A 419 -10.19 16.48 -3.70
N SER A 420 -10.82 15.35 -3.35
CA SER A 420 -10.20 14.32 -2.51
C SER A 420 -9.05 13.63 -3.23
N GLY A 421 -8.15 13.07 -2.45
CA GLY A 421 -7.02 12.28 -2.91
C GLY A 421 -5.92 12.25 -1.85
N PRO A 422 -5.04 11.26 -1.85
CA PRO A 422 -3.92 11.22 -0.93
C PRO A 422 -3.02 12.45 -1.10
N TYR A 423 -2.71 13.16 -0.01
CA TYR A 423 -1.94 14.40 -0.06
C TYR A 423 -0.55 14.23 -0.70
N TRP A 424 0.03 13.03 -0.60
CA TRP A 424 1.34 12.71 -1.18
C TRP A 424 1.29 12.46 -2.69
N LEU A 425 0.09 12.32 -3.27
CA LEU A 425 -0.15 12.14 -4.72
C LEU A 425 -0.71 13.40 -5.40
N GLU A 426 -0.88 14.51 -4.68
CA GLU A 426 -1.37 15.77 -5.27
C GLU A 426 -0.38 16.37 -6.28
N ARG A 427 0.89 16.01 -6.19
CA ARG A 427 1.95 16.50 -7.07
C ARG A 427 2.71 15.32 -7.70
N LYS A 428 3.28 15.57 -8.88
CA LYS A 428 4.10 14.58 -9.57
C LYS A 428 5.24 14.11 -8.66
N THR A 429 5.41 12.80 -8.58
CA THR A 429 6.48 12.11 -7.85
C THR A 429 7.76 12.08 -8.67
N THR A 430 8.89 11.93 -8.00
CA THR A 430 10.14 11.48 -8.61
C THR A 430 10.32 10.00 -8.34
N LEU A 431 11.34 9.37 -8.93
CA LEU A 431 11.64 7.96 -8.70
C LEU A 431 11.75 7.64 -7.18
N GLY A 432 12.40 8.50 -6.42
CA GLY A 432 12.67 8.24 -4.99
C GLY A 432 11.85 9.06 -4.00
N MET A 433 11.04 10.04 -4.44
CA MET A 433 10.42 10.99 -3.50
C MET A 433 9.02 11.43 -3.92
N TYR A 434 8.13 11.49 -2.93
CA TYR A 434 6.88 12.24 -3.01
C TYR A 434 7.11 13.74 -2.76
N SER A 435 6.37 14.58 -3.45
CA SER A 435 6.44 16.04 -3.28
C SER A 435 5.36 16.52 -2.30
N VAL A 436 5.75 16.80 -1.05
CA VAL A 436 4.87 17.33 0.01
C VAL A 436 5.50 18.60 0.59
N PRO A 437 5.15 19.79 0.06
CA PRO A 437 5.73 21.05 0.53
C PRO A 437 5.25 21.47 1.92
N GLU A 438 4.03 21.13 2.29
CA GLU A 438 3.41 21.55 3.56
C GLU A 438 3.96 20.73 4.74
N GLN A 439 4.74 21.39 5.62
CA GLN A 439 5.40 20.72 6.76
C GLN A 439 4.42 19.97 7.66
N LEU A 440 3.22 20.49 7.89
CA LEU A 440 2.23 19.85 8.77
C LEU A 440 1.55 18.60 8.17
N GLN A 441 1.72 18.35 6.87
CA GLN A 441 1.26 17.12 6.24
C GLN A 441 2.32 16.01 6.28
N ARG A 442 3.62 16.39 6.33
CA ARG A 442 4.71 15.43 6.39
C ARG A 442 4.58 14.54 7.61
N GLY A 443 4.88 13.28 7.44
CA GLY A 443 4.77 12.26 8.49
C GLY A 443 3.38 11.64 8.66
N LYS A 444 2.31 12.30 8.24
CA LYS A 444 0.95 11.75 8.39
C LYS A 444 0.75 10.47 7.55
N ALA A 445 -0.04 9.55 8.09
CA ALA A 445 -0.39 8.33 7.38
C ALA A 445 -1.41 8.58 6.26
N GLN A 446 -2.38 9.45 6.51
CA GLN A 446 -3.45 9.81 5.57
C GLN A 446 -3.92 11.26 5.79
N ASN A 447 -4.78 11.73 4.88
CA ASN A 447 -5.43 13.01 5.00
C ASN A 447 -6.37 13.07 6.22
N GLU A 448 -6.61 14.28 6.71
CA GLU A 448 -7.75 14.52 7.59
C GLU A 448 -9.07 14.33 6.83
N PRO A 449 -10.18 14.03 7.53
CA PRO A 449 -11.50 13.95 6.90
C PRO A 449 -11.84 15.22 6.12
N VAL A 450 -12.49 15.07 4.97
CA VAL A 450 -12.87 16.21 4.10
C VAL A 450 -13.75 17.23 4.83
N TYR A 451 -14.66 16.69 5.67
CA TYR A 451 -15.48 17.45 6.59
C TYR A 451 -15.56 16.75 7.93
N SER A 452 -15.61 17.53 8.98
CA SER A 452 -15.90 17.10 10.34
C SER A 452 -17.06 17.90 10.92
N VAL A 453 -17.78 17.29 11.83
CA VAL A 453 -18.80 17.95 12.67
C VAL A 453 -18.22 18.11 14.06
N ASP A 454 -18.04 19.36 14.48
CA ASP A 454 -17.58 19.69 15.83
C ASP A 454 -18.77 19.87 16.74
N VAL A 455 -18.83 19.07 17.79
CA VAL A 455 -19.92 19.03 18.79
C VAL A 455 -19.39 19.55 20.11
N LEU A 456 -19.94 20.64 20.62
CA LEU A 456 -19.68 21.11 21.97
C LEU A 456 -20.67 20.43 22.92
N LEU A 457 -20.17 19.48 23.66
CA LEU A 457 -20.93 18.74 24.68
C LEU A 457 -20.88 19.45 26.02
N ASN A 458 -21.98 19.37 26.77
CA ASN A 458 -22.02 19.66 28.21
C ASN A 458 -22.23 18.33 28.94
N VAL A 459 -21.20 17.85 29.61
CA VAL A 459 -21.23 16.58 30.37
C VAL A 459 -21.14 16.95 31.84
N ILE A 460 -22.24 16.79 32.59
CA ILE A 460 -22.33 17.11 34.05
C ILE A 460 -21.84 18.54 34.33
N GLY A 461 -22.16 19.51 33.48
CA GLY A 461 -21.76 20.92 33.65
C GLY A 461 -20.39 21.29 33.09
N THR A 462 -19.61 20.33 32.56
CA THR A 462 -18.30 20.57 31.94
C THR A 462 -18.41 20.53 30.42
N GLU A 463 -17.78 21.51 29.75
CA GLU A 463 -17.75 21.59 28.30
C GLU A 463 -16.63 20.75 27.72
N ILE A 464 -16.96 19.92 26.72
CA ILE A 464 -16.03 19.06 25.97
C ILE A 464 -16.27 19.28 24.48
N ASN A 465 -15.22 19.57 23.74
CA ASN A 465 -15.25 19.59 22.29
C ASN A 465 -14.97 18.19 21.73
N TYR A 466 -15.88 17.70 20.88
CA TYR A 466 -15.72 16.40 20.22
C TYR A 466 -15.94 16.54 18.72
N SER A 467 -14.99 16.07 17.92
CA SER A 467 -15.03 16.18 16.47
C SER A 467 -15.26 14.82 15.82
N LEU A 468 -16.25 14.75 14.94
CA LEU A 468 -16.63 13.55 14.22
C LEU A 468 -16.33 13.69 12.74
N PRO A 469 -15.69 12.70 12.08
CA PRO A 469 -15.58 12.70 10.63
C PRO A 469 -16.97 12.57 10.00
N VAL A 470 -17.18 13.20 8.85
CA VAL A 470 -18.38 12.97 8.03
C VAL A 470 -18.06 11.82 7.08
N GLU A 471 -18.79 10.72 7.23
CA GLU A 471 -18.65 9.53 6.40
C GLU A 471 -19.96 9.18 5.68
N TYR A 472 -19.88 8.37 4.65
CA TYR A 472 -21.07 7.80 4.02
C TYR A 472 -21.37 6.44 4.61
N LYS A 473 -22.63 6.25 5.06
CA LYS A 473 -23.14 5.01 5.64
C LYS A 473 -24.22 4.38 4.75
N TRP A 474 -24.16 3.08 4.54
CA TRP A 474 -25.19 2.32 3.84
C TRP A 474 -25.38 0.95 4.48
N THR A 475 -26.48 0.29 4.16
CA THR A 475 -26.70 -1.10 4.54
C THR A 475 -26.37 -2.00 3.35
N ASP A 476 -25.28 -2.75 3.45
CA ASP A 476 -24.98 -3.83 2.53
C ASP A 476 -25.81 -5.07 2.89
N ARG A 477 -26.37 -5.75 1.89
CA ARG A 477 -27.25 -6.91 2.12
C ARG A 477 -26.53 -8.13 2.72
N VAL A 478 -25.21 -8.22 2.55
CA VAL A 478 -24.40 -9.35 3.03
C VAL A 478 -23.61 -8.96 4.26
N LYS A 479 -23.02 -7.75 4.27
CA LYS A 479 -22.12 -7.28 5.31
C LYS A 479 -22.81 -6.50 6.43
N GLY A 480 -24.05 -6.03 6.21
CA GLY A 480 -24.78 -5.16 7.14
C GLY A 480 -24.37 -3.70 7.03
N GLU A 481 -24.31 -3.00 8.14
CA GLU A 481 -23.92 -1.59 8.20
C GLU A 481 -22.46 -1.42 7.73
N SER A 482 -22.26 -0.53 6.77
CA SER A 482 -20.99 -0.31 6.10
C SER A 482 -20.73 1.17 5.96
N TYR A 483 -19.44 1.55 6.03
CA TYR A 483 -18.98 2.92 5.98
C TYR A 483 -17.91 3.10 4.91
N ARG A 484 -17.82 4.31 4.38
CA ARG A 484 -16.69 4.76 3.57
C ARG A 484 -16.47 6.26 3.75
N PRO A 485 -15.25 6.76 3.51
CA PRO A 485 -15.00 8.20 3.50
C PRO A 485 -15.94 8.94 2.54
N LEU A 486 -16.27 10.18 2.90
CA LEU A 486 -16.89 11.14 1.99
C LEU A 486 -15.80 11.73 1.11
N ASP A 487 -15.97 11.70 -0.22
CA ASP A 487 -15.03 12.24 -1.17
C ASP A 487 -15.59 13.42 -1.97
N ILE A 488 -14.75 14.43 -2.25
CA ILE A 488 -15.03 15.52 -3.16
C ILE A 488 -14.43 15.17 -4.52
N VAL A 489 -15.27 15.13 -5.55
CA VAL A 489 -14.88 14.69 -6.89
C VAL A 489 -15.25 15.72 -7.96
N PRO A 490 -14.59 15.70 -9.15
CA PRO A 490 -15.01 16.52 -10.29
C PRO A 490 -16.43 16.20 -10.74
N ALA A 491 -17.10 17.17 -11.37
CA ALA A 491 -18.45 16.97 -11.91
C ALA A 491 -18.52 15.87 -12.98
N VAL A 492 -17.44 15.69 -13.71
CA VAL A 492 -17.26 14.62 -14.70
C VAL A 492 -15.81 14.20 -14.72
N VAL A 493 -15.57 12.92 -14.89
CA VAL A 493 -14.25 12.34 -15.05
C VAL A 493 -14.19 11.50 -16.30
N SER A 494 -13.00 11.36 -16.88
CA SER A 494 -12.76 10.54 -18.08
C SER A 494 -11.61 9.58 -17.85
N THR A 495 -11.81 8.32 -18.21
CA THR A 495 -10.78 7.28 -18.02
C THR A 495 -10.55 6.58 -19.34
N PHE A 496 -9.31 6.49 -19.79
CA PHE A 496 -8.93 5.67 -20.95
C PHE A 496 -9.16 4.19 -20.61
N ASP A 497 -9.66 3.43 -21.58
CA ASP A 497 -9.81 1.98 -21.42
C ASP A 497 -8.45 1.30 -21.21
N ASP A 498 -7.41 1.85 -21.86
CA ASP A 498 -6.02 1.40 -21.75
C ASP A 498 -5.11 2.54 -21.29
N PRO A 499 -4.32 2.37 -20.21
CA PRO A 499 -3.35 3.36 -19.76
C PRO A 499 -2.13 3.48 -20.70
N VAL A 500 -1.86 2.41 -21.47
CA VAL A 500 -0.82 2.37 -22.52
C VAL A 500 -1.43 1.85 -23.80
N VAL A 501 -1.19 2.56 -24.90
CA VAL A 501 -1.70 2.21 -26.23
C VAL A 501 -0.53 2.02 -27.19
N ILE A 502 -0.36 0.80 -27.68
CA ILE A 502 0.71 0.44 -28.60
C ILE A 502 0.22 0.52 -30.06
N PHE A 503 0.81 1.40 -30.85
CA PHE A 503 0.58 1.54 -32.29
C PHE A 503 1.64 0.76 -33.05
N ALA A 504 1.41 -0.53 -33.25
CA ALA A 504 2.32 -1.36 -34.03
C ALA A 504 2.34 -0.89 -35.50
N ASN A 505 3.54 -0.53 -36.01
CA ASN A 505 3.76 -0.13 -37.39
C ASN A 505 2.88 1.05 -37.88
N GLY A 506 2.55 1.97 -36.99
CA GLY A 506 1.81 3.18 -37.35
C GLY A 506 0.34 2.97 -37.75
N HIS A 507 -0.24 1.82 -37.43
CA HIS A 507 -1.63 1.54 -37.72
C HIS A 507 -2.58 2.36 -36.86
N THR A 508 -3.71 2.81 -37.47
CA THR A 508 -4.80 3.47 -36.74
C THR A 508 -5.39 2.53 -35.70
N LYS A 509 -5.65 3.04 -34.50
CA LYS A 509 -6.38 2.34 -33.44
C LYS A 509 -7.59 3.12 -32.95
N THR A 510 -8.57 2.40 -32.48
CA THR A 510 -9.70 2.96 -31.72
C THR A 510 -9.25 3.12 -30.27
N ILE A 511 -9.45 4.33 -29.74
CA ILE A 511 -9.19 4.69 -28.35
C ILE A 511 -10.54 4.86 -27.65
N GLY A 512 -10.81 4.01 -26.69
CA GLY A 512 -12.02 4.08 -25.88
C GLY A 512 -11.79 4.94 -24.64
N LEU A 513 -12.82 5.73 -24.30
CA LEU A 513 -12.90 6.53 -23.08
C LEU A 513 -14.22 6.28 -22.38
N LYS A 514 -14.15 6.03 -21.10
CA LYS A 514 -15.32 5.98 -20.21
C LYS A 514 -15.49 7.34 -19.53
N ILE A 515 -16.60 8.00 -19.77
CA ILE A 515 -16.98 9.28 -19.17
C ILE A 515 -17.97 8.99 -18.05
N LEU A 516 -17.63 9.33 -16.80
CA LEU A 516 -18.52 9.18 -15.66
C LEU A 516 -18.99 10.54 -15.18
N ALA A 517 -20.30 10.75 -15.12
CA ALA A 517 -20.91 11.97 -14.62
C ALA A 517 -21.19 11.85 -13.11
N ASN A 518 -20.57 12.67 -12.29
CA ASN A 518 -20.80 12.72 -10.84
C ASN A 518 -21.96 13.66 -10.45
N LYS A 519 -22.49 14.40 -11.42
CA LYS A 519 -23.75 15.18 -11.32
C LYS A 519 -24.45 15.24 -12.66
N ASN A 520 -25.71 15.74 -12.67
CA ASN A 520 -26.42 15.97 -13.93
C ASN A 520 -25.76 17.08 -14.75
N ILE A 521 -25.41 16.79 -16.01
CA ILE A 521 -24.78 17.73 -16.95
C ILE A 521 -25.64 17.79 -18.22
N ALA A 522 -26.07 19.00 -18.59
CA ALA A 522 -26.92 19.19 -19.76
C ALA A 522 -26.17 18.94 -21.06
N HIS A 523 -24.94 19.41 -21.17
CA HIS A 523 -24.10 19.31 -22.36
C HIS A 523 -22.63 19.23 -21.97
N ALA A 524 -21.89 18.34 -22.62
CA ALA A 524 -20.45 18.20 -22.49
C ALA A 524 -19.79 17.90 -23.84
N VAL A 525 -18.57 18.37 -24.02
CA VAL A 525 -17.74 18.09 -25.20
C VAL A 525 -16.48 17.38 -24.76
N VAL A 526 -16.21 16.22 -25.37
CA VAL A 526 -15.00 15.42 -25.11
C VAL A 526 -14.04 15.61 -26.25
N HIS A 527 -12.78 15.92 -25.94
CA HIS A 527 -11.71 15.95 -26.92
C HIS A 527 -10.39 15.43 -26.33
N LEU A 528 -9.43 15.08 -27.21
CA LEU A 528 -8.11 14.61 -26.79
C LEU A 528 -7.07 15.69 -27.01
N LYS A 529 -6.21 15.89 -26.02
CA LYS A 529 -4.98 16.65 -26.16
C LYS A 529 -3.91 15.76 -26.76
N LEU A 530 -3.42 16.09 -27.94
CA LEU A 530 -2.49 15.30 -28.74
C LEU A 530 -1.26 16.10 -29.13
N PRO A 531 -0.09 15.46 -29.30
CA PRO A 531 1.05 16.12 -29.90
C PRO A 531 0.80 16.39 -31.40
N PRO A 532 1.61 17.28 -32.00
CA PRO A 532 1.52 17.58 -33.44
C PRO A 532 1.65 16.34 -34.30
N LYS A 533 1.02 16.37 -35.50
CA LYS A 533 1.03 15.31 -36.53
C LYS A 533 0.15 14.09 -36.27
N TRP A 534 -0.31 13.87 -35.04
CA TRP A 534 -1.30 12.81 -34.75
C TRP A 534 -2.66 13.20 -35.35
N LYS A 535 -3.38 12.23 -35.92
CA LYS A 535 -4.69 12.46 -36.55
C LYS A 535 -5.79 11.82 -35.70
N LEU A 536 -6.79 12.61 -35.36
CA LEU A 536 -7.94 12.21 -34.56
C LEU A 536 -9.24 12.29 -35.37
N VAL A 537 -10.09 11.26 -35.27
CA VAL A 537 -11.41 11.23 -35.90
C VAL A 537 -12.41 10.56 -34.96
N PRO A 538 -13.51 11.24 -34.58
CA PRO A 538 -13.81 12.66 -34.81
C PRO A 538 -12.88 13.56 -33.96
N GLU A 539 -12.80 14.84 -34.24
CA GLU A 539 -12.01 15.81 -33.43
C GLU A 539 -12.62 16.01 -32.05
N ASN A 540 -13.96 16.00 -31.98
CA ASN A 540 -14.73 16.19 -30.72
C ASN A 540 -15.94 15.25 -30.74
N ILE A 541 -16.40 14.88 -29.51
CA ILE A 541 -17.64 14.14 -29.33
C ILE A 541 -18.53 14.94 -28.35
N GLU A 542 -19.73 15.24 -28.79
CA GLU A 542 -20.75 15.90 -27.95
C GLU A 542 -21.61 14.89 -27.21
N LEU A 543 -21.77 15.12 -25.90
CA LEU A 543 -22.67 14.36 -25.04
C LEU A 543 -23.75 15.27 -24.47
N THR A 544 -24.97 14.80 -24.40
CA THR A 544 -26.10 15.58 -23.89
C THR A 544 -26.86 14.81 -22.81
N ASN A 545 -27.37 15.54 -21.82
CA ASN A 545 -28.24 15.00 -20.76
C ASN A 545 -27.56 13.86 -19.94
N LEU A 546 -26.31 14.06 -19.58
CA LEU A 546 -25.58 13.10 -18.72
C LEU A 546 -26.23 13.09 -17.33
N LYS A 547 -26.54 11.89 -16.85
CA LYS A 547 -27.19 11.67 -15.55
C LYS A 547 -26.14 11.36 -14.49
N GLU A 548 -26.36 11.88 -13.30
CA GLU A 548 -25.54 11.58 -12.12
C GLU A 548 -25.40 10.06 -11.93
N GLY A 549 -24.17 9.58 -11.71
CA GLY A 549 -23.84 8.19 -11.53
C GLY A 549 -23.80 7.35 -12.81
N SER A 550 -24.09 7.91 -13.97
CA SER A 550 -24.07 7.18 -15.24
C SER A 550 -22.75 7.29 -15.97
N ALA A 551 -22.33 6.18 -16.56
CA ALA A 551 -21.15 6.10 -17.40
C ALA A 551 -21.54 6.07 -18.89
N TYR A 552 -20.73 6.74 -19.71
CA TYR A 552 -20.89 6.85 -21.16
C TYR A 552 -19.57 6.46 -21.82
N THR A 553 -19.62 5.62 -22.84
CA THR A 553 -18.41 5.27 -23.60
C THR A 553 -18.36 6.10 -24.87
N VAL A 554 -17.18 6.66 -25.16
CA VAL A 554 -16.90 7.36 -26.41
C VAL A 554 -15.64 6.77 -27.06
N GLU A 555 -15.57 6.80 -28.38
CA GLU A 555 -14.49 6.20 -29.14
C GLU A 555 -13.92 7.20 -30.16
N PHE A 556 -12.59 7.25 -30.21
CA PHE A 556 -11.83 8.03 -31.17
C PHE A 556 -10.94 7.13 -32.00
N SER A 557 -10.85 7.37 -33.30
CA SER A 557 -9.83 6.77 -34.15
C SER A 557 -8.59 7.63 -34.15
N LEU A 558 -7.48 7.10 -33.62
CA LEU A 558 -6.22 7.79 -33.50
C LEU A 558 -5.17 7.16 -34.44
N THR A 559 -4.50 7.99 -35.22
CA THR A 559 -3.48 7.58 -36.16
C THR A 559 -2.16 8.32 -35.88
N PRO A 560 -1.05 7.62 -35.54
CA PRO A 560 0.23 8.24 -35.33
C PRO A 560 0.86 8.70 -36.64
N PRO A 561 1.91 9.55 -36.61
CA PRO A 561 2.69 9.87 -37.77
C PRO A 561 3.40 8.60 -38.28
N LYS A 562 3.47 8.44 -39.61
CA LYS A 562 4.13 7.29 -40.25
C LYS A 562 5.65 7.40 -40.07
N ASP A 563 6.28 6.26 -39.86
CA ASP A 563 7.75 6.08 -39.86
C ASP A 563 8.47 6.89 -38.74
N GLU A 564 7.76 7.42 -37.77
CA GLU A 564 8.33 8.09 -36.62
C GLU A 564 8.10 7.20 -35.36
N HIS A 565 9.19 6.71 -34.77
CA HIS A 565 9.10 6.14 -33.43
C HIS A 565 8.84 7.26 -32.45
N GLN A 566 7.78 7.15 -31.64
CA GLN A 566 7.39 8.17 -30.69
C GLN A 566 6.72 7.57 -29.45
N GLU A 567 7.11 8.08 -28.31
CA GLU A 567 6.42 7.90 -27.04
C GLU A 567 5.82 9.25 -26.61
N VAL A 568 4.51 9.31 -26.43
CA VAL A 568 3.81 10.56 -26.12
C VAL A 568 2.71 10.34 -25.09
N GLN A 569 2.47 11.37 -24.29
CA GLN A 569 1.28 11.39 -23.43
C GLN A 569 0.11 11.98 -24.21
N ILE A 570 -1.02 11.28 -24.18
CA ILE A 570 -2.31 11.76 -24.69
C ILE A 570 -3.23 12.01 -23.52
N GLY A 571 -3.92 13.17 -23.50
CA GLY A 571 -4.79 13.57 -22.42
C GLY A 571 -6.25 13.69 -22.87
N ALA A 572 -7.18 13.30 -22.02
CA ALA A 572 -8.61 13.52 -22.25
C ALA A 572 -9.07 14.78 -21.51
N ILE A 573 -9.86 15.59 -22.19
CA ILE A 573 -10.44 16.82 -21.66
C ILE A 573 -11.95 16.76 -21.90
N VAL A 574 -12.72 16.96 -20.84
CA VAL A 574 -14.18 17.09 -20.91
C VAL A 574 -14.55 18.53 -20.55
N VAL A 575 -15.13 19.25 -21.49
CA VAL A 575 -15.63 20.61 -21.27
C VAL A 575 -17.13 20.53 -20.94
N ALA A 576 -17.51 20.96 -19.74
CA ALA A 576 -18.89 20.97 -19.32
C ALA A 576 -19.21 22.24 -18.50
N ASN A 577 -20.32 22.91 -18.79
CA ASN A 577 -20.74 24.15 -18.13
C ASN A 577 -19.71 25.28 -18.16
N GLY A 578 -18.74 25.26 -19.10
CA GLY A 578 -17.66 26.25 -19.22
C GLY A 578 -16.38 25.90 -18.48
N ASP A 579 -16.37 24.79 -17.73
CA ASP A 579 -15.19 24.30 -17.02
C ASP A 579 -14.57 23.12 -17.76
N GLU A 580 -13.24 22.97 -17.65
CA GLU A 580 -12.47 21.85 -18.19
C GLU A 580 -12.17 20.84 -17.08
N TYR A 581 -12.44 19.55 -17.37
CA TYR A 581 -12.17 18.43 -16.48
C TYR A 581 -11.14 17.51 -17.13
N THR A 582 -10.03 17.28 -16.44
CA THR A 582 -8.86 16.55 -16.94
C THR A 582 -8.44 15.39 -16.04
N CYS A 583 -9.30 15.02 -15.09
CA CYS A 583 -9.04 13.92 -14.17
C CYS A 583 -9.73 12.64 -14.61
N SER A 584 -9.12 11.53 -14.33
CA SER A 584 -9.78 10.23 -14.25
C SER A 584 -10.21 9.94 -12.80
N MET A 585 -10.93 8.85 -12.59
CA MET A 585 -11.28 8.38 -11.25
C MET A 585 -11.01 6.88 -11.16
N GLN A 586 -10.10 6.52 -10.29
CA GLN A 586 -9.79 5.15 -9.92
C GLN A 586 -10.34 4.87 -8.53
N THR A 587 -10.99 3.74 -8.36
CA THR A 587 -11.54 3.30 -7.08
C THR A 587 -10.84 2.03 -6.63
N ILE A 588 -10.33 2.04 -5.40
CA ILE A 588 -9.75 0.87 -4.73
C ILE A 588 -10.75 0.41 -3.68
N ALA A 589 -11.25 -0.82 -3.80
CA ALA A 589 -12.34 -1.35 -2.99
C ALA A 589 -12.07 -2.82 -2.60
N TYR A 590 -11.29 -3.02 -1.55
CA TYR A 590 -11.05 -4.32 -0.94
C TYR A 590 -11.76 -4.44 0.39
N ASP A 591 -12.25 -5.62 0.73
CA ASP A 591 -13.04 -5.85 1.95
C ASP A 591 -12.32 -5.58 3.27
N HIS A 592 -10.99 -5.58 3.26
CA HIS A 592 -10.16 -5.42 4.46
C HIS A 592 -9.64 -4.00 4.68
N ILE A 593 -9.85 -3.10 3.74
CA ILE A 593 -9.45 -1.69 3.82
C ILE A 593 -10.62 -0.77 3.49
N PRO A 594 -10.65 0.46 4.01
CA PRO A 594 -11.64 1.45 3.61
C PRO A 594 -11.56 1.78 2.12
N TYR A 595 -12.70 2.10 1.53
CA TYR A 595 -12.81 2.55 0.14
C TYR A 595 -11.88 3.75 -0.13
N GLN A 596 -11.15 3.73 -1.25
CA GLN A 596 -10.25 4.82 -1.64
C GLN A 596 -10.62 5.33 -3.03
N VAL A 597 -10.58 6.64 -3.20
CA VAL A 597 -10.77 7.33 -4.48
C VAL A 597 -9.49 8.05 -4.85
N LEU A 598 -8.96 7.76 -6.03
CA LEU A 598 -7.84 8.44 -6.64
C LEU A 598 -8.32 9.22 -7.85
N LEU A 599 -7.79 10.42 -8.03
CA LEU A 599 -8.14 11.31 -9.14
C LEU A 599 -6.88 11.68 -9.96
N PRO A 600 -6.19 10.69 -10.56
CA PRO A 600 -5.05 10.98 -11.40
C PRO A 600 -5.46 11.74 -12.67
N PRO A 601 -4.52 12.37 -13.38
CA PRO A 601 -4.78 12.93 -14.70
C PRO A 601 -5.42 11.90 -15.64
N ALA A 602 -6.36 12.36 -16.47
CA ALA A 602 -6.99 11.53 -17.51
C ALA A 602 -6.03 11.41 -18.69
N GLU A 603 -4.99 10.63 -18.52
CA GLU A 603 -3.90 10.47 -19.48
C GLU A 603 -3.65 9.01 -19.83
N ALA A 604 -3.13 8.75 -21.03
CA ALA A 604 -2.60 7.47 -21.45
C ALA A 604 -1.29 7.68 -22.20
N LYS A 605 -0.37 6.70 -22.13
CA LYS A 605 0.87 6.67 -22.91
C LYS A 605 0.58 6.05 -24.28
N ALA A 606 0.83 6.78 -25.35
CA ALA A 606 0.73 6.27 -26.71
C ALA A 606 2.13 6.01 -27.27
N VAL A 607 2.40 4.76 -27.65
CA VAL A 607 3.69 4.32 -28.17
C VAL A 607 3.54 3.89 -29.62
N ASN A 608 4.15 4.63 -30.53
CA ASN A 608 4.26 4.26 -31.94
C ASN A 608 5.58 3.55 -32.18
N LEU A 609 5.55 2.24 -32.40
CA LEU A 609 6.76 1.44 -32.53
C LEU A 609 6.69 0.49 -33.73
N ASN A 610 7.84 0.25 -34.35
CA ASN A 610 8.00 -0.75 -35.41
C ASN A 610 8.25 -2.12 -34.75
N VAL A 611 7.25 -2.99 -34.80
CA VAL A 611 7.34 -4.36 -34.27
C VAL A 611 6.74 -5.35 -35.26
N ASN A 612 7.50 -6.38 -35.62
CA ASN A 612 7.03 -7.52 -36.38
C ASN A 612 6.73 -8.67 -35.42
N ILE A 613 5.63 -9.39 -35.65
CA ILE A 613 5.19 -10.48 -34.82
C ILE A 613 4.90 -11.70 -35.67
N GLY A 614 5.51 -12.83 -35.37
CA GLY A 614 5.28 -14.09 -36.05
C GLY A 614 4.09 -14.88 -35.50
N ALA A 615 3.85 -14.81 -34.17
CA ALA A 615 2.75 -15.47 -33.48
C ALA A 615 1.43 -14.73 -33.74
N LYS A 616 0.30 -15.45 -33.58
CA LYS A 616 -1.08 -14.91 -33.67
C LYS A 616 -1.92 -15.25 -32.45
N THR A 617 -1.70 -16.43 -31.87
CA THR A 617 -2.49 -17.00 -30.80
C THR A 617 -1.61 -17.37 -29.61
N VAL A 618 -1.97 -16.84 -28.43
CA VAL A 618 -1.22 -17.03 -27.17
C VAL A 618 -2.12 -17.66 -26.14
N GLY A 619 -1.69 -18.80 -25.58
CA GLY A 619 -2.26 -19.29 -24.33
C GLY A 619 -1.51 -18.66 -23.16
N TYR A 620 -2.21 -18.03 -22.24
CA TYR A 620 -1.60 -17.41 -21.07
C TYR A 620 -2.10 -18.04 -19.79
N ILE A 621 -1.17 -18.51 -18.94
CA ILE A 621 -1.48 -19.09 -17.64
C ILE A 621 -1.03 -18.06 -16.59
N MET A 622 -2.01 -17.44 -15.94
CA MET A 622 -1.74 -16.40 -14.93
C MET A 622 -1.02 -17.01 -13.72
N GLY A 623 -0.08 -16.24 -13.18
CA GLY A 623 0.58 -16.55 -11.93
C GLY A 623 0.18 -15.59 -10.80
N ALA A 624 1.12 -14.80 -10.30
CA ALA A 624 0.87 -13.86 -9.20
C ALA A 624 0.10 -12.58 -9.60
N GLY A 625 -0.39 -12.50 -10.83
CA GLY A 625 -1.06 -11.32 -11.39
C GLY A 625 -0.08 -10.40 -12.12
N ASP A 626 -0.33 -10.19 -13.41
CA ASP A 626 0.43 -9.25 -14.25
C ASP A 626 -0.44 -8.77 -15.44
N GLU A 627 -0.01 -7.71 -16.10
CA GLU A 627 -0.68 -7.09 -17.24
C GLU A 627 -0.08 -7.52 -18.60
N VAL A 628 0.77 -8.54 -18.63
CA VAL A 628 1.38 -9.05 -19.87
C VAL A 628 0.33 -9.51 -20.89
N PRO A 629 -0.78 -10.19 -20.50
CA PRO A 629 -1.85 -10.55 -21.44
C PRO A 629 -2.40 -9.34 -22.19
N LYS A 630 -2.65 -8.25 -21.50
CA LYS A 630 -3.17 -7.00 -22.06
C LYS A 630 -2.17 -6.37 -23.02
N ALA A 631 -0.88 -6.39 -22.66
CA ALA A 631 0.19 -5.90 -23.55
C ALA A 631 0.26 -6.72 -24.86
N LEU A 632 0.05 -8.03 -24.78
CA LEU A 632 -0.03 -8.91 -25.97
C LEU A 632 -1.23 -8.57 -26.85
N GLU A 633 -2.41 -8.33 -26.25
CA GLU A 633 -3.61 -7.87 -26.96
C GLU A 633 -3.37 -6.52 -27.64
N GLN A 634 -2.68 -5.60 -26.99
CA GLN A 634 -2.28 -4.31 -27.57
C GLN A 634 -1.39 -4.46 -28.81
N MET A 635 -0.58 -5.51 -28.88
CA MET A 635 0.19 -5.87 -30.09
C MET A 635 -0.68 -6.51 -31.18
N GLY A 636 -1.94 -6.80 -30.94
CA GLY A 636 -2.88 -7.41 -31.89
C GLY A 636 -2.92 -8.94 -31.86
N LEU A 637 -2.37 -9.56 -30.79
CA LEU A 637 -2.45 -11.02 -30.59
C LEU A 637 -3.79 -11.42 -29.99
N LYS A 638 -4.23 -12.65 -30.28
CA LYS A 638 -5.36 -13.28 -29.60
C LYS A 638 -4.85 -14.02 -28.37
N VAL A 639 -5.21 -13.52 -27.20
CA VAL A 639 -4.82 -14.12 -25.92
C VAL A 639 -5.97 -14.96 -25.36
N TRP A 640 -5.65 -16.20 -25.02
CA TRP A 640 -6.55 -17.08 -24.29
C TRP A 640 -6.03 -17.30 -22.87
N MET A 641 -6.76 -16.76 -21.88
CA MET A 641 -6.47 -17.00 -20.47
C MET A 641 -6.85 -18.45 -20.14
N MET A 642 -5.86 -19.27 -19.82
CA MET A 642 -6.00 -20.71 -19.62
C MET A 642 -5.98 -21.09 -18.15
N ASN A 643 -6.83 -22.06 -17.81
CA ASN A 643 -6.84 -22.74 -16.52
C ASN A 643 -6.46 -24.24 -16.68
N GLU A 644 -6.43 -24.99 -15.58
CA GLU A 644 -6.05 -26.41 -15.60
C GLU A 644 -6.81 -27.26 -16.61
N ALA A 645 -8.14 -27.05 -16.73
CA ALA A 645 -9.00 -27.83 -17.62
C ALA A 645 -8.73 -27.55 -19.11
N ASP A 646 -8.17 -26.38 -19.41
CA ASP A 646 -7.85 -25.97 -20.78
C ASP A 646 -6.57 -26.60 -21.30
N ILE A 647 -5.69 -27.12 -20.43
CA ILE A 647 -4.41 -27.74 -20.81
C ILE A 647 -4.64 -29.15 -21.32
N THR A 648 -5.01 -29.24 -22.57
CA THR A 648 -5.19 -30.49 -23.32
C THR A 648 -4.44 -30.45 -24.66
N PRO A 649 -4.01 -31.59 -25.23
CA PRO A 649 -3.30 -31.61 -26.52
C PRO A 649 -4.07 -30.90 -27.65
N GLU A 650 -5.39 -31.06 -27.67
CA GLU A 650 -6.26 -30.47 -28.68
C GLU A 650 -6.27 -28.93 -28.61
N ASN A 651 -6.39 -28.38 -27.40
CA ASN A 651 -6.40 -26.95 -27.19
C ASN A 651 -5.03 -26.33 -27.48
N LEU A 652 -3.98 -26.93 -26.95
CA LEU A 652 -2.60 -26.49 -27.16
C LEU A 652 -2.19 -26.51 -28.66
N ALA A 653 -2.67 -27.48 -29.46
CA ALA A 653 -2.41 -27.53 -30.89
C ALA A 653 -2.96 -26.33 -31.68
N THR A 654 -3.87 -25.55 -31.10
CA THR A 654 -4.42 -24.30 -31.71
C THR A 654 -3.61 -23.05 -31.41
N LEU A 655 -2.60 -23.16 -30.57
CA LEU A 655 -1.79 -22.03 -30.09
C LEU A 655 -0.41 -22.03 -30.73
N ASP A 656 0.08 -20.81 -31.05
CA ASP A 656 1.46 -20.60 -31.49
C ASP A 656 2.43 -20.65 -30.31
N VAL A 657 2.01 -20.13 -29.16
CA VAL A 657 2.81 -20.03 -27.94
C VAL A 657 1.96 -20.19 -26.69
N VAL A 658 2.55 -20.78 -25.66
CA VAL A 658 2.03 -20.78 -24.28
C VAL A 658 2.98 -20.00 -23.40
N VAL A 659 2.45 -19.04 -22.63
CA VAL A 659 3.22 -18.21 -21.70
C VAL A 659 2.76 -18.48 -20.26
N LEU A 660 3.67 -18.88 -19.42
CA LEU A 660 3.48 -18.92 -17.98
C LEU A 660 3.81 -17.54 -17.40
N GLY A 661 2.83 -16.90 -16.78
CA GLY A 661 2.98 -15.61 -16.10
C GLY A 661 3.97 -15.69 -14.94
N ILE A 662 4.35 -14.55 -14.40
CA ILE A 662 5.27 -14.50 -13.26
C ILE A 662 4.76 -15.36 -12.10
N ARG A 663 5.66 -16.15 -11.49
CA ARG A 663 5.37 -17.03 -10.35
C ARG A 663 4.24 -18.05 -10.61
N ALA A 664 3.92 -18.36 -11.88
CA ALA A 664 2.86 -19.30 -12.21
C ALA A 664 3.06 -20.68 -11.57
N LEU A 665 4.31 -21.14 -11.50
CA LEU A 665 4.67 -22.42 -10.86
C LEU A 665 4.55 -22.36 -9.31
N ASN A 666 4.64 -21.17 -8.72
CA ASN A 666 4.45 -21.00 -7.27
C ASN A 666 2.99 -20.92 -6.87
N THR A 667 2.11 -20.47 -7.76
CA THR A 667 0.70 -20.21 -7.47
C THR A 667 -0.25 -21.30 -7.97
N ASN A 668 0.19 -22.11 -8.95
CA ASN A 668 -0.61 -23.15 -9.60
C ASN A 668 0.05 -24.52 -9.40
N GLU A 669 -0.22 -25.20 -8.29
CA GLU A 669 0.34 -26.51 -7.98
C GLU A 669 0.02 -27.58 -9.06
N TRP A 670 -1.12 -27.46 -9.74
CA TRP A 670 -1.55 -28.33 -10.82
C TRP A 670 -0.65 -28.29 -12.07
N LEU A 671 0.16 -27.23 -12.25
CA LEU A 671 1.09 -27.16 -13.40
C LEU A 671 2.10 -28.32 -13.39
N LYS A 672 2.47 -28.81 -12.24
CA LYS A 672 3.33 -29.98 -12.10
C LYS A 672 2.73 -31.21 -12.80
N ASP A 673 1.42 -31.42 -12.65
CA ASP A 673 0.71 -32.56 -13.26
C ASP A 673 0.49 -32.38 -14.77
N LYS A 674 0.64 -31.16 -15.29
CA LYS A 674 0.51 -30.81 -16.71
C LYS A 674 1.85 -30.68 -17.45
N LYS A 675 2.98 -30.92 -16.78
CA LYS A 675 4.32 -30.80 -17.35
C LYS A 675 4.47 -31.59 -18.66
N GLU A 676 4.16 -32.89 -18.63
CA GLU A 676 4.34 -33.75 -19.81
C GLU A 676 3.52 -33.21 -21.00
N THR A 677 2.26 -32.83 -20.77
CA THR A 677 1.39 -32.26 -21.83
C THR A 677 1.95 -30.98 -22.42
N LEU A 678 2.50 -30.09 -21.59
CA LEU A 678 3.13 -28.85 -22.04
C LEU A 678 4.44 -29.14 -22.79
N LEU A 679 5.25 -30.10 -22.35
CA LEU A 679 6.50 -30.46 -23.03
C LEU A 679 6.22 -31.21 -24.34
N GLU A 680 5.18 -32.04 -24.42
CA GLU A 680 4.73 -32.67 -25.68
C GLU A 680 4.30 -31.59 -26.70
N TYR A 681 3.59 -30.55 -26.26
CA TYR A 681 3.25 -29.41 -27.11
C TYR A 681 4.51 -28.75 -27.70
N VAL A 682 5.55 -28.57 -26.88
CA VAL A 682 6.85 -28.04 -27.39
C VAL A 682 7.48 -29.02 -28.39
N GLN A 683 7.52 -30.32 -28.08
CA GLN A 683 8.06 -31.33 -28.99
C GLN A 683 7.37 -31.34 -30.35
N MET A 684 6.07 -31.03 -30.38
CA MET A 684 5.29 -30.97 -31.63
C MET A 684 5.50 -29.66 -32.42
N GLY A 685 6.17 -28.66 -31.84
CA GLY A 685 6.54 -27.46 -32.56
C GLY A 685 6.06 -26.13 -31.92
N GLY A 686 5.42 -26.20 -30.76
CA GLY A 686 5.00 -25.01 -30.00
C GLY A 686 6.16 -24.31 -29.29
N THR A 687 5.92 -23.10 -28.83
CA THR A 687 6.81 -22.38 -27.93
C THR A 687 6.22 -22.32 -26.52
N LEU A 688 7.00 -22.70 -25.50
CA LEU A 688 6.63 -22.54 -24.10
C LEU A 688 7.56 -21.53 -23.45
N VAL A 689 7.00 -20.43 -22.96
CA VAL A 689 7.73 -19.34 -22.27
C VAL A 689 7.44 -19.41 -20.80
N THR A 690 8.46 -19.58 -19.97
CA THR A 690 8.37 -19.55 -18.51
C THR A 690 9.04 -18.28 -18.01
N GLN A 691 8.25 -17.35 -17.48
CA GLN A 691 8.76 -16.18 -16.77
C GLN A 691 9.25 -16.58 -15.38
N TYR A 692 9.94 -15.67 -14.68
CA TYR A 692 10.55 -15.98 -13.39
C TYR A 692 9.56 -16.56 -12.36
N ASN A 693 10.09 -17.41 -11.49
CA ASN A 693 9.43 -17.92 -10.29
C ASN A 693 10.38 -17.80 -9.10
N THR A 694 9.84 -17.71 -7.89
CA THR A 694 10.67 -17.75 -6.69
C THR A 694 11.20 -19.18 -6.48
N THR A 695 12.42 -19.31 -6.01
CA THR A 695 13.10 -20.60 -5.86
C THR A 695 12.58 -21.43 -4.67
N ARG A 696 11.92 -20.79 -3.72
CA ARG A 696 11.47 -21.43 -2.49
C ARG A 696 10.39 -22.47 -2.78
N GLY A 697 10.68 -23.73 -2.50
CA GLY A 697 9.72 -24.82 -2.61
C GLY A 697 9.52 -25.36 -4.03
N LEU A 698 10.31 -24.91 -5.02
CA LEU A 698 10.28 -25.43 -6.38
C LEU A 698 11.50 -26.32 -6.67
N ASP A 699 11.27 -27.48 -7.28
CA ASP A 699 12.28 -28.24 -8.01
C ASP A 699 12.11 -27.96 -9.51
N TRP A 700 13.03 -27.21 -10.09
CA TRP A 700 12.97 -26.82 -11.49
C TRP A 700 13.09 -28.00 -12.46
N ASN A 701 13.67 -29.12 -12.03
CA ASN A 701 13.68 -30.35 -12.81
C ASN A 701 12.27 -30.92 -13.03
N ASP A 702 11.31 -30.53 -12.24
CA ASP A 702 9.90 -30.87 -12.40
C ASP A 702 9.19 -30.07 -13.52
N PHE A 703 9.79 -29.01 -14.08
CA PHE A 703 9.09 -28.09 -15.00
C PHE A 703 9.83 -27.79 -16.30
N ALA A 704 11.16 -27.85 -16.32
CA ALA A 704 11.95 -27.56 -17.51
C ALA A 704 12.33 -28.86 -18.27
N PRO A 705 12.54 -28.81 -19.60
CA PRO A 705 12.97 -29.97 -20.36
C PRO A 705 14.43 -30.36 -20.10
N TYR A 706 15.26 -29.41 -19.70
CA TYR A 706 16.68 -29.55 -19.35
C TYR A 706 16.97 -28.88 -18.02
N ALA A 707 18.02 -29.26 -17.33
CA ALA A 707 18.32 -28.81 -15.97
C ALA A 707 18.56 -27.29 -15.90
N LEU A 708 17.92 -26.67 -14.90
CA LEU A 708 18.15 -25.32 -14.44
C LEU A 708 18.44 -25.34 -12.95
N THR A 709 19.50 -24.65 -12.51
CA THR A 709 19.88 -24.58 -11.09
C THR A 709 19.77 -23.14 -10.62
N PHE A 710 19.25 -22.95 -9.43
CA PHE A 710 19.06 -21.64 -8.80
C PHE A 710 19.72 -21.67 -7.42
N ASP A 711 20.99 -21.38 -7.35
CA ASP A 711 21.74 -21.27 -6.09
C ASP A 711 21.82 -19.80 -5.64
N GLY A 712 21.87 -19.58 -4.34
CA GLY A 712 21.96 -18.26 -3.74
C GLY A 712 20.59 -17.61 -3.43
N GLY A 713 20.62 -16.51 -2.74
CA GLY A 713 19.40 -15.74 -2.41
C GLY A 713 18.90 -14.91 -3.60
N SER A 714 17.69 -14.37 -3.47
CA SER A 714 17.08 -13.49 -4.49
C SER A 714 17.94 -12.26 -4.85
N ALA A 715 18.78 -11.80 -3.94
CA ALA A 715 19.70 -10.68 -4.17
C ALA A 715 20.85 -11.03 -5.13
N ALA A 716 21.38 -12.26 -5.04
CA ALA A 716 22.53 -12.69 -5.82
C ALA A 716 22.20 -12.96 -7.31
N ASN A 717 20.96 -13.29 -7.60
CA ASN A 717 20.52 -13.76 -8.93
C ASN A 717 19.60 -12.75 -9.60
N ARG A 718 20.00 -11.48 -9.62
CA ARG A 718 19.25 -10.39 -10.27
C ARG A 718 20.17 -9.24 -10.68
N VAL A 719 19.66 -8.41 -11.57
CA VAL A 719 20.25 -7.12 -11.93
C VAL A 719 19.22 -6.04 -11.61
N ALA A 720 19.51 -5.29 -10.54
CA ALA A 720 18.59 -4.32 -9.96
C ALA A 720 18.71 -2.92 -10.55
N GLU A 721 19.89 -2.54 -11.07
CA GLU A 721 20.08 -1.24 -11.72
C GLU A 721 19.31 -1.21 -13.06
N GLU A 722 18.31 -0.34 -13.16
CA GLU A 722 17.48 -0.22 -14.38
C GLU A 722 18.28 0.15 -15.64
N ASN A 723 19.40 0.86 -15.47
CA ASN A 723 20.31 1.29 -16.53
C ASN A 723 21.56 0.39 -16.66
N ALA A 724 21.58 -0.80 -16.02
CA ALA A 724 22.69 -1.74 -16.15
C ALA A 724 22.96 -2.06 -17.63
N GLU A 725 24.26 -2.07 -18.02
CA GLU A 725 24.65 -2.40 -19.37
C GLU A 725 24.29 -3.84 -19.73
N VAL A 726 23.61 -4.02 -20.87
CA VAL A 726 23.29 -5.32 -21.43
C VAL A 726 24.24 -5.62 -22.59
N SER A 727 24.97 -6.73 -22.54
CA SER A 727 25.85 -7.16 -23.61
C SER A 727 25.21 -8.31 -24.40
N ILE A 728 25.29 -8.21 -25.73
CA ILE A 728 24.82 -9.22 -26.67
C ILE A 728 25.95 -10.24 -26.90
N LEU A 729 25.80 -11.45 -26.31
CA LEU A 729 26.81 -12.51 -26.43
C LEU A 729 26.69 -13.31 -27.72
N GLN A 730 25.48 -13.63 -28.15
CA GLN A 730 25.21 -14.48 -29.30
C GLN A 730 24.46 -13.71 -30.39
N LYS A 731 25.18 -12.87 -31.13
CA LYS A 731 24.61 -11.99 -32.15
C LYS A 731 23.82 -12.71 -33.27
N GLN A 732 24.04 -14.01 -33.48
CA GLN A 732 23.33 -14.83 -34.46
C GLN A 732 22.15 -15.59 -33.90
N SER A 733 21.83 -15.45 -32.60
CA SER A 733 20.69 -16.12 -31.96
C SER A 733 19.38 -15.70 -32.65
N THR A 734 18.54 -16.67 -32.95
CA THR A 734 17.22 -16.43 -33.58
C THR A 734 16.37 -15.46 -32.75
N VAL A 735 16.40 -15.58 -31.43
CA VAL A 735 15.61 -14.72 -30.55
C VAL A 735 16.02 -13.23 -30.61
N LEU A 736 17.24 -12.93 -31.07
CA LEU A 736 17.69 -11.55 -31.24
C LEU A 736 17.57 -11.04 -32.72
N ASN A 737 17.14 -11.90 -33.63
CA ASN A 737 17.13 -11.55 -35.08
C ASN A 737 15.78 -11.80 -35.77
N TYR A 738 14.85 -12.50 -35.17
CA TYR A 738 13.56 -12.84 -35.76
C TYR A 738 12.41 -12.66 -34.80
N PRO A 739 11.32 -11.99 -35.20
CA PRO A 739 11.16 -11.24 -36.48
C PRO A 739 11.72 -9.81 -36.44
N ASN A 740 12.30 -9.37 -35.31
CA ASN A 740 12.93 -8.06 -35.14
C ASN A 740 14.42 -8.25 -34.88
N VAL A 741 15.24 -7.31 -35.37
CA VAL A 741 16.65 -7.25 -34.99
C VAL A 741 16.73 -6.46 -33.67
N ILE A 742 17.24 -7.08 -32.62
CA ILE A 742 17.40 -6.49 -31.30
C ILE A 742 18.80 -5.90 -31.21
N GLY A 743 18.87 -4.61 -30.90
CA GLY A 743 20.08 -3.83 -30.71
C GLY A 743 20.25 -3.41 -29.23
N GLN A 744 21.27 -2.59 -29.01
CA GLN A 744 21.54 -2.03 -27.68
C GLN A 744 20.43 -1.08 -27.24
N GLU A 745 19.87 -0.33 -28.19
CA GLU A 745 18.77 0.61 -27.98
C GLU A 745 17.47 -0.03 -27.47
N ASP A 746 17.27 -1.34 -27.67
CA ASP A 746 16.10 -2.07 -27.15
C ASP A 746 16.16 -2.29 -25.63
N PHE A 747 17.28 -1.98 -24.99
CA PHE A 747 17.45 -2.04 -23.55
C PHE A 747 17.46 -0.65 -22.88
N ASP A 748 17.23 0.41 -23.64
CA ASP A 748 17.08 1.76 -23.10
C ASP A 748 15.69 1.94 -22.45
N GLU A 749 15.62 2.82 -21.47
CA GLU A 749 14.37 3.22 -20.76
C GLU A 749 13.62 2.08 -20.08
N TRP A 750 14.28 0.98 -19.75
CA TRP A 750 13.74 -0.05 -18.88
C TRP A 750 13.54 0.53 -17.47
N VAL A 751 12.53 0.03 -16.74
CA VAL A 751 12.10 0.58 -15.46
C VAL A 751 12.34 -0.38 -14.30
N GLN A 752 12.71 0.16 -13.17
CA GLN A 752 12.92 -0.52 -11.88
C GLN A 752 14.09 -1.51 -11.83
N GLU A 753 14.18 -2.48 -12.74
CA GLU A 753 15.21 -3.52 -12.74
C GLU A 753 15.29 -4.22 -14.08
N ARG A 754 16.47 -4.75 -14.43
CA ARG A 754 16.63 -5.56 -15.65
C ARG A 754 15.96 -6.91 -15.53
N GLY A 755 16.05 -7.53 -14.36
CA GLY A 755 15.48 -8.84 -14.13
C GLY A 755 15.93 -9.52 -12.85
N LEU A 756 15.31 -10.66 -12.55
CA LEU A 756 15.41 -11.32 -11.26
C LEU A 756 15.28 -12.84 -11.39
N TYR A 757 15.76 -13.58 -10.38
CA TYR A 757 15.76 -15.04 -10.34
C TYR A 757 16.46 -15.67 -11.54
N PHE A 758 17.66 -15.19 -11.88
CA PHE A 758 18.48 -15.76 -12.91
C PHE A 758 19.03 -17.12 -12.48
N PRO A 759 18.96 -18.17 -13.32
CA PRO A 759 19.62 -19.45 -13.03
C PRO A 759 21.14 -19.26 -12.80
N SER A 760 21.68 -19.89 -11.75
CA SER A 760 23.11 -19.92 -11.46
C SER A 760 23.88 -20.91 -12.36
N ALA A 761 23.18 -21.94 -12.86
CA ALA A 761 23.71 -22.88 -13.83
C ALA A 761 22.57 -23.44 -14.71
N TRP A 762 22.91 -23.83 -15.93
CA TRP A 762 21.97 -24.36 -16.91
C TRP A 762 22.63 -25.42 -17.79
N ASP A 763 21.81 -26.31 -18.35
CA ASP A 763 22.25 -27.35 -19.27
C ASP A 763 22.76 -26.76 -20.60
N ALA A 764 23.68 -27.44 -21.25
CA ALA A 764 24.32 -27.01 -22.50
C ALA A 764 23.36 -26.88 -23.71
N HIS A 765 22.15 -27.42 -23.62
CA HIS A 765 21.12 -27.22 -24.66
C HIS A 765 20.54 -25.81 -24.67
N TYR A 766 20.72 -25.03 -23.59
CA TYR A 766 20.28 -23.65 -23.55
C TYR A 766 21.28 -22.71 -24.23
N GLN A 767 20.78 -21.83 -25.05
CA GLN A 767 21.47 -20.65 -25.52
C GLN A 767 21.25 -19.51 -24.55
N ALA A 768 22.31 -18.80 -24.21
CA ALA A 768 22.30 -17.61 -23.34
C ALA A 768 22.75 -16.39 -24.18
N PRO A 769 21.83 -15.68 -24.85
CA PRO A 769 22.20 -14.65 -25.80
C PRO A 769 22.60 -13.31 -25.18
N LEU A 770 22.29 -13.07 -23.92
CA LEU A 770 22.50 -11.80 -23.23
C LEU A 770 23.35 -11.98 -21.97
N SER A 771 24.10 -10.93 -21.61
CA SER A 771 24.70 -10.80 -20.30
C SER A 771 24.50 -9.40 -19.74
N MET A 772 24.43 -9.30 -18.42
CA MET A 772 24.25 -8.04 -17.70
C MET A 772 24.76 -8.14 -16.26
N LYS A 773 25.00 -7.01 -15.61
CA LYS A 773 25.41 -6.95 -14.21
C LYS A 773 25.12 -5.60 -13.61
N ASP A 774 24.96 -5.55 -12.29
CA ASP A 774 25.00 -4.30 -11.54
C ASP A 774 26.44 -3.80 -11.38
N THR A 775 26.59 -2.53 -11.10
CA THR A 775 27.91 -1.89 -10.96
C THR A 775 28.75 -2.55 -9.87
N GLY A 776 29.90 -3.07 -10.25
CA GLY A 776 30.84 -3.72 -9.30
C GLY A 776 30.55 -5.19 -9.02
N GLU A 777 29.55 -5.79 -9.63
CA GLU A 777 29.19 -7.21 -9.47
C GLU A 777 29.69 -8.11 -10.60
N GLU A 778 29.53 -9.43 -10.39
CA GLU A 778 29.82 -10.45 -11.39
C GLU A 778 28.75 -10.44 -12.48
N VAL A 779 29.13 -10.90 -13.67
CA VAL A 779 28.24 -10.93 -14.84
C VAL A 779 27.25 -12.08 -14.76
N HIS A 780 25.99 -11.81 -15.02
CA HIS A 780 24.93 -12.79 -15.23
C HIS A 780 24.66 -13.00 -16.72
N GLU A 781 24.66 -14.26 -17.17
CA GLU A 781 24.41 -14.62 -18.57
C GLU A 781 23.07 -15.34 -18.78
N SER A 782 22.28 -15.57 -17.73
CA SER A 782 21.09 -16.43 -17.74
C SER A 782 19.76 -15.68 -17.62
N SER A 783 19.77 -14.37 -17.89
CA SER A 783 18.53 -13.56 -17.86
C SER A 783 17.50 -14.00 -18.91
N LEU A 784 17.98 -14.56 -20.04
CA LEU A 784 17.19 -15.15 -21.11
C LEU A 784 17.88 -16.45 -21.58
N LEU A 785 17.19 -17.56 -21.44
CA LEU A 785 17.66 -18.88 -21.86
C LEU A 785 16.68 -19.48 -22.86
N VAL A 786 17.19 -19.94 -24.01
CA VAL A 786 16.40 -20.52 -25.10
C VAL A 786 16.93 -21.89 -25.44
N ALA A 787 16.08 -22.91 -25.42
CA ALA A 787 16.43 -24.28 -25.84
C ALA A 787 15.50 -24.80 -26.91
N GLU A 788 16.03 -25.50 -27.90
CA GLU A 788 15.23 -26.35 -28.77
C GLU A 788 14.83 -27.64 -28.03
N TYR A 789 13.56 -28.02 -28.13
CA TYR A 789 13.05 -29.26 -27.59
C TYR A 789 12.08 -29.91 -28.59
N GLY A 790 12.53 -30.98 -29.19
CA GLY A 790 11.82 -31.58 -30.34
C GLY A 790 11.80 -30.63 -31.54
N LYS A 791 10.61 -30.18 -31.93
CA LYS A 791 10.44 -29.24 -33.06
C LYS A 791 10.20 -27.79 -32.62
N GLY A 792 9.98 -27.57 -31.36
CA GLY A 792 9.63 -26.27 -30.76
C GLY A 792 10.72 -25.74 -29.84
N HIS A 793 10.34 -24.72 -29.05
CA HIS A 793 11.27 -24.00 -28.20
C HIS A 793 10.74 -23.90 -26.76
N TYR A 794 11.65 -24.10 -25.83
CA TYR A 794 11.43 -23.76 -24.41
C TYR A 794 12.25 -22.53 -24.08
N VAL A 795 11.61 -21.53 -23.45
CA VAL A 795 12.25 -20.29 -23.05
C VAL A 795 12.06 -20.11 -21.55
N TYR A 796 13.16 -19.85 -20.85
CA TYR A 796 13.14 -19.28 -19.53
C TYR A 796 13.60 -17.82 -19.58
N THR A 797 12.87 -16.93 -18.94
CA THR A 797 13.28 -15.55 -18.81
C THR A 797 13.07 -15.01 -17.39
N GLY A 798 14.14 -14.45 -16.82
CA GLY A 798 14.13 -13.66 -15.62
C GLY A 798 14.02 -12.16 -15.89
N LEU A 799 13.97 -11.74 -17.15
CA LEU A 799 13.80 -10.33 -17.54
C LEU A 799 12.43 -9.80 -17.04
N SER A 800 12.39 -8.54 -16.59
CA SER A 800 11.22 -7.93 -15.95
C SER A 800 10.12 -7.49 -16.92
N PHE A 801 9.77 -8.31 -17.90
CA PHE A 801 8.71 -8.01 -18.88
C PHE A 801 7.36 -7.63 -18.25
N PHE A 802 7.05 -8.18 -17.08
CA PHE A 802 5.83 -7.87 -16.34
C PHE A 802 5.77 -6.41 -15.84
N ARG A 803 6.93 -5.71 -15.83
CA ARG A 803 7.05 -4.28 -15.54
C ARG A 803 7.15 -3.47 -16.83
N GLU A 804 7.99 -3.92 -17.75
CA GLU A 804 8.33 -3.20 -18.96
C GLU A 804 7.16 -3.08 -19.94
N LEU A 805 6.41 -4.17 -20.14
CA LEU A 805 5.31 -4.17 -21.09
C LEU A 805 4.14 -3.26 -20.65
N PRO A 806 3.68 -3.28 -19.39
CA PRO A 806 2.66 -2.33 -18.92
C PRO A 806 3.09 -0.86 -18.96
N GLU A 807 4.41 -0.59 -18.90
CA GLU A 807 4.98 0.75 -19.04
C GLU A 807 5.19 1.19 -20.49
N GLY A 808 4.93 0.28 -21.43
CA GLY A 808 5.06 0.57 -22.86
C GLY A 808 6.51 0.75 -23.32
N VAL A 809 7.47 0.03 -22.76
CA VAL A 809 8.90 0.10 -23.11
C VAL A 809 9.10 -0.56 -24.48
N PRO A 810 9.48 0.20 -25.55
CA PRO A 810 9.47 -0.30 -26.92
C PRO A 810 10.36 -1.52 -27.16
N GLY A 811 11.58 -1.48 -26.62
CA GLY A 811 12.53 -2.58 -26.79
C GLY A 811 12.07 -3.88 -26.13
N ALA A 812 11.39 -3.78 -24.96
CA ALA A 812 10.80 -4.93 -24.30
C ALA A 812 9.70 -5.57 -25.18
N TYR A 813 8.85 -4.76 -25.82
CA TYR A 813 7.86 -5.27 -26.79
C TYR A 813 8.50 -5.98 -27.98
N ARG A 814 9.57 -5.44 -28.52
CA ARG A 814 10.28 -6.03 -29.66
C ARG A 814 10.95 -7.36 -29.30
N LEU A 815 11.62 -7.41 -28.13
CA LEU A 815 12.26 -8.63 -27.65
C LEU A 815 11.21 -9.70 -27.27
N PHE A 816 10.12 -9.31 -26.61
CA PHE A 816 9.06 -10.26 -26.26
C PHE A 816 8.34 -10.80 -27.50
N ALA A 817 8.12 -9.94 -28.53
CA ALA A 817 7.61 -10.35 -29.83
C ALA A 817 8.52 -11.42 -30.50
N ASN A 818 9.84 -11.29 -30.36
CA ASN A 818 10.77 -12.31 -30.86
C ASN A 818 10.64 -13.63 -30.06
N ILE A 819 10.59 -13.55 -28.73
CA ILE A 819 10.45 -14.74 -27.86
C ILE A 819 9.21 -15.55 -28.24
N ILE A 820 8.07 -14.90 -28.37
CA ILE A 820 6.80 -15.59 -28.67
C ILE A 820 6.69 -16.05 -30.15
N SER A 821 7.58 -15.59 -31.01
CA SER A 821 7.56 -15.89 -32.45
C SER A 821 8.55 -17.00 -32.87
N LEU A 822 9.32 -17.55 -31.94
CA LEU A 822 10.41 -18.50 -32.25
C LEU A 822 9.97 -19.69 -33.10
N SER A 823 8.86 -20.31 -32.82
CA SER A 823 8.34 -21.48 -33.57
C SER A 823 7.75 -21.09 -34.93
N ASN A 824 7.52 -19.80 -35.20
CA ASN A 824 6.96 -19.30 -36.45
C ASN A 824 8.06 -18.86 -37.44
N ASN A 825 9.35 -19.10 -37.14
CA ASN A 825 10.45 -18.72 -38.00
C ASN A 825 10.49 -19.58 -39.26
N PRO A 826 10.35 -19.01 -40.49
CA PRO A 826 10.34 -19.76 -41.75
C PRO A 826 11.63 -20.56 -42.01
N THR A 827 12.77 -20.10 -41.49
CA THR A 827 14.08 -20.75 -41.68
C THR A 827 14.26 -22.03 -40.85
N SER A 828 13.51 -22.17 -39.74
CA SER A 828 13.54 -23.42 -38.94
C SER A 828 13.05 -24.64 -39.71
N TYR A 829 12.24 -24.46 -40.75
CA TYR A 829 11.73 -25.53 -41.60
C TYR A 829 12.67 -25.93 -42.75
N VAL A 830 13.67 -25.08 -43.12
CA VAL A 830 14.55 -25.32 -44.25
C VAL A 830 15.78 -26.15 -43.90
N GLN A 831 16.22 -26.18 -42.65
CA GLN A 831 17.36 -26.98 -42.19
C GLN A 831 17.02 -28.47 -41.93
N LYS A 832 15.77 -28.88 -42.05
CA LYS A 832 15.31 -30.28 -41.81
C LYS A 832 14.86 -31.03 -43.09
N ARG A 833 15.31 -30.66 -44.30
CA ARG A 833 15.16 -31.42 -45.53
C ARG A 833 16.46 -32.10 -46.01
#